data_70d51f0f8b99ad5acfd1a544c5017882
#
_entry.id   70d51f0f8b99ad5acfd1a544c5017882
#
_cell.length_a   1.000
_cell.length_b   1.000
_cell.length_c   1.000
_cell.angle_alpha   90.00
_cell.angle_beta   90.00
_cell.angle_gamma   90.00
#
_symmetry.space_group_name_H-M   'P 1'
#
loop_
_entity.id
_entity.type
_entity.pdbx_description
1 polymer ?
#
loop_
_entity_poly.entity_id
_entity_poly.type
_entity_poly.pdbx_seq_one_letter_code
_entity_poly.pdbx_strand_id
1 'polypeptide(L)'
;MIQISNKSMVIRVDEKGRLAWLENSSGDTGNIIERPAEDFFMMNVKKGECWENPAWGHDQNPVITAAEDRITISYPSLYVAHLKEEIDIGLEMVLSFEGGKVRFDASIDNRTEDCEVVDFEYPRIGVIKKLKKGKPALLWPVQSGMCYPDVGEYLSDLSFTREIYPNSIFTKFPGHNGSMQWLALTEGEETLYLSGHDEKYYSSVMRVQGSREDRGAITLIYDKLAFVKPGELWNCPPYVLRLYSGNWREGAQEYREWASTWRIPCEKSKWVQEMQGYFLVINKQQFGYEMWRYDQIPQLYELARAHGCDALGLFGWYDSGHDNQYPDLEVSESLGGTEALKENMKKVQEAGGHVTLYQQGHLIDPTTKFYKIRGHRLESKSRTGLPYYEYYCKSHKSSFLNIYTNKLFSISCPSCPEWQELMEEKTDFAASFGPDGVLFDQIGGMHPYPCFDESHPHEDGKPSLSLSGGRRALLPRIRNRAKTYGKEFAFFSEHITDIYSAYLDCVHGINSKPSGEGDRKAAAAGERLSAGLNYPELFRYTFPETIITIRNSAPFISVRMANYAAVFGFRFEMEIRYQDDCDDILNDKWPKEREYAKKVADLRRRYWDILGYGAFTDEENIKNENPAIIVKGFKKDDRLAVMMWNDTGEEEEIRLEVDGYQWKEAADINGMREQLPEKMKGQELLLLLFEK
;
A
#
# COMPACT_ATOMS: atom_id res chain seq x y z
N MET A 1 13.13 7.53 37.37
CA MET A 1 12.25 6.78 36.41
C MET A 1 10.87 6.65 37.00
N ILE A 2 9.84 6.96 36.23
CA ILE A 2 8.42 6.86 36.58
C ILE A 2 7.83 5.65 35.85
N GLN A 3 7.06 4.82 36.55
CA GLN A 3 6.50 3.57 35.99
C GLN A 3 4.99 3.59 36.07
N ILE A 4 4.36 3.07 35.01
CA ILE A 4 2.99 2.55 35.02
C ILE A 4 3.00 1.10 34.49
N SER A 5 2.06 0.31 34.96
CA SER A 5 1.94 -1.09 34.56
C SER A 5 0.50 -1.60 34.62
N ASN A 6 0.19 -2.56 33.81
CA ASN A 6 -1.06 -3.32 33.87
C ASN A 6 -0.79 -4.83 33.74
N LYS A 7 -1.82 -5.62 33.50
CA LYS A 7 -1.68 -7.08 33.36
C LYS A 7 -0.92 -7.50 32.11
N SER A 8 -0.77 -6.61 31.13
CA SER A 8 -0.18 -6.91 29.83
C SER A 8 1.24 -6.37 29.66
N MET A 9 1.51 -5.16 30.18
CA MET A 9 2.80 -4.49 29.94
C MET A 9 3.25 -3.64 31.12
N VAL A 10 4.58 -3.43 31.18
CA VAL A 10 5.24 -2.45 32.05
C VAL A 10 5.95 -1.44 31.17
N ILE A 11 5.72 -0.14 31.44
CA ILE A 11 6.47 0.95 30.81
C ILE A 11 7.09 1.88 31.89
N ARG A 12 8.28 2.40 31.58
CA ARG A 12 8.93 3.41 32.42
C ARG A 12 9.47 4.54 31.56
N VAL A 13 9.32 5.73 32.08
CA VAL A 13 9.87 6.96 31.50
C VAL A 13 11.00 7.46 32.40
N ASP A 14 12.08 7.93 31.78
CA ASP A 14 13.21 8.51 32.53
C ASP A 14 12.96 9.99 32.93
N GLU A 15 13.91 10.61 33.58
CA GLU A 15 13.83 12.00 34.01
C GLU A 15 13.81 13.03 32.88
N LYS A 16 14.19 12.62 31.67
CA LYS A 16 14.14 13.43 30.43
C LYS A 16 12.86 13.21 29.63
N GLY A 17 11.91 12.43 30.16
CA GLY A 17 10.65 12.14 29.46
C GLY A 17 10.76 11.08 28.35
N ARG A 18 11.86 10.30 28.29
CA ARG A 18 12.09 9.29 27.26
C ARG A 18 11.63 7.91 27.69
N LEU A 19 11.10 7.11 26.77
CA LEU A 19 10.73 5.73 27.04
C LEU A 19 12.00 4.90 27.32
N ALA A 20 12.16 4.46 28.57
CA ALA A 20 13.36 3.77 29.05
C ALA A 20 13.14 2.29 29.34
N TRP A 21 11.88 1.84 29.42
CA TRP A 21 11.52 0.46 29.68
C TRP A 21 10.22 0.11 29.01
N LEU A 22 10.22 -1.02 28.35
CA LEU A 22 9.04 -1.63 27.74
C LEU A 22 9.17 -3.15 27.89
N GLU A 23 8.22 -3.77 28.56
CA GLU A 23 8.24 -5.19 28.88
C GLU A 23 6.84 -5.78 28.79
N ASN A 24 6.73 -6.99 28.27
CA ASN A 24 5.52 -7.80 28.37
C ASN A 24 5.39 -8.31 29.82
N SER A 25 4.24 -8.10 30.47
CA SER A 25 4.00 -8.49 31.88
C SER A 25 4.04 -10.02 32.10
N SER A 26 3.97 -10.83 31.06
CA SER A 26 4.22 -12.27 31.14
C SER A 26 5.68 -12.56 31.55
N GLY A 27 6.56 -11.56 31.45
CA GLY A 27 7.96 -11.63 31.87
C GLY A 27 8.89 -12.36 30.90
N ASP A 28 8.38 -12.77 29.76
CA ASP A 28 9.17 -13.58 28.81
C ASP A 28 10.16 -12.73 27.99
N THR A 29 9.85 -11.46 27.74
CA THR A 29 10.71 -10.58 26.94
C THR A 29 11.80 -9.90 27.77
N GLY A 30 11.51 -9.57 29.05
CA GLY A 30 12.27 -8.58 29.78
C GLY A 30 12.12 -7.20 29.15
N ASN A 31 12.98 -6.25 29.53
CA ASN A 31 13.01 -4.94 28.89
C ASN A 31 13.57 -5.03 27.47
N ILE A 32 12.78 -4.65 26.48
CA ILE A 32 13.22 -4.60 25.07
C ILE A 32 13.92 -3.29 24.70
N ILE A 33 13.82 -2.25 25.51
CA ILE A 33 14.53 -0.98 25.33
C ILE A 33 15.93 -1.13 25.92
N GLU A 34 16.93 -1.33 25.08
CA GLU A 34 18.33 -1.45 25.48
C GLU A 34 18.84 -0.17 26.16
N ARG A 35 18.51 0.95 25.58
CA ARG A 35 18.66 2.31 26.12
C ARG A 35 17.59 3.21 25.54
N PRO A 36 17.19 4.31 26.21
CA PRO A 36 16.27 5.28 25.62
C PRO A 36 16.81 5.79 24.28
N ALA A 37 15.92 6.04 23.32
CA ALA A 37 16.25 6.86 22.17
C ALA A 37 16.81 8.22 22.67
N GLU A 38 17.67 8.85 21.90
CA GLU A 38 18.24 10.15 22.29
C GLU A 38 17.14 11.16 22.59
N ASP A 39 16.09 11.14 21.75
CA ASP A 39 14.89 11.95 21.86
C ASP A 39 13.63 11.09 21.86
N PHE A 40 12.61 11.50 22.62
CA PHE A 40 11.28 10.93 22.53
C PHE A 40 10.44 11.63 21.48
N PHE A 41 10.76 12.89 21.21
CA PHE A 41 10.18 13.69 20.13
C PHE A 41 11.23 14.60 19.49
N MET A 42 10.94 15.11 18.32
CA MET A 42 11.53 16.27 17.67
C MET A 42 10.42 17.10 17.04
N MET A 43 10.51 18.40 17.14
CA MET A 43 9.57 19.31 16.53
C MET A 43 10.34 20.31 15.66
N ASN A 44 9.97 20.40 14.39
CA ASN A 44 10.61 21.34 13.51
C ASN A 44 9.80 22.64 13.40
N VAL A 45 10.44 23.76 13.74
CA VAL A 45 9.79 25.08 13.79
C VAL A 45 10.26 25.96 12.67
N LYS A 46 9.34 26.54 11.92
CA LYS A 46 9.60 27.60 10.95
C LYS A 46 9.54 28.96 11.66
N LYS A 47 10.58 29.78 11.51
CA LYS A 47 10.63 31.18 11.95
C LYS A 47 11.21 32.06 10.84
N GLY A 48 10.45 33.05 10.39
CA GLY A 48 10.81 33.84 9.21
C GLY A 48 10.98 32.96 7.97
N GLU A 49 12.09 33.11 7.25
CA GLU A 49 12.43 32.30 6.08
C GLU A 49 13.12 30.96 6.42
N CYS A 50 13.48 30.73 7.67
CA CYS A 50 14.12 29.50 8.10
C CYS A 50 13.08 28.44 8.45
N TRP A 51 13.13 27.31 7.74
CA TRP A 51 12.16 26.22 7.83
C TRP A 51 12.54 25.12 8.79
N GLU A 52 13.84 25.02 9.10
CA GLU A 52 14.41 23.92 9.86
C GLU A 52 15.10 24.47 11.13
N ASN A 53 14.30 24.66 12.16
CA ASN A 53 14.81 24.97 13.50
C ASN A 53 14.30 23.86 14.43
N PRO A 54 15.04 22.74 14.56
CA PRO A 54 14.58 21.61 15.36
C PRO A 54 14.65 21.93 16.86
N ALA A 55 13.54 21.71 17.52
CA ALA A 55 13.46 21.62 18.98
C ALA A 55 13.58 20.15 19.37
N TRP A 56 14.76 19.75 19.81
CA TRP A 56 15.05 18.38 20.22
C TRP A 56 14.62 18.11 21.66
N GLY A 57 14.08 16.91 21.91
CA GLY A 57 13.64 16.51 23.25
C GLY A 57 14.77 16.53 24.30
N HIS A 58 16.02 16.21 23.91
CA HIS A 58 17.17 16.21 24.82
C HIS A 58 17.57 17.60 25.31
N ASP A 59 17.23 18.65 24.57
CA ASP A 59 17.48 20.04 24.95
C ASP A 59 16.47 20.59 25.96
N GLN A 60 15.37 19.84 26.20
CA GLN A 60 14.25 20.30 27.00
C GLN A 60 14.31 19.80 28.45
N ASN A 61 13.54 20.46 29.29
CA ASN A 61 13.32 20.07 30.68
C ASN A 61 11.84 19.81 30.96
N PRO A 62 11.41 18.54 30.98
CA PRO A 62 10.02 18.20 31.19
C PRO A 62 9.53 18.36 32.60
N VAL A 63 8.25 18.66 32.76
CA VAL A 63 7.49 18.39 33.96
C VAL A 63 6.79 17.05 33.79
N ILE A 64 7.13 16.06 34.61
CA ILE A 64 6.57 14.71 34.48
C ILE A 64 5.70 14.42 35.71
N THR A 65 4.46 14.03 35.44
CA THR A 65 3.50 13.57 36.46
C THR A 65 3.00 12.18 36.13
N ALA A 66 2.57 11.43 37.11
CA ALA A 66 2.00 10.12 36.91
C ALA A 66 0.74 9.92 37.75
N ALA A 67 -0.21 9.19 37.19
CA ALA A 67 -1.36 8.59 37.85
C ALA A 67 -1.25 7.05 37.75
N GLU A 68 -2.25 6.33 38.22
CA GLU A 68 -2.22 4.86 38.22
C GLU A 68 -2.00 4.24 36.85
N ASP A 69 -2.65 4.81 35.83
CA ASP A 69 -2.72 4.27 34.45
C ASP A 69 -2.10 5.17 33.37
N ARG A 70 -1.48 6.31 33.77
CA ARG A 70 -0.94 7.28 32.82
C ARG A 70 0.29 8.03 33.32
N ILE A 71 1.13 8.43 32.36
CA ILE A 71 2.24 9.37 32.57
C ILE A 71 1.98 10.57 31.66
N THR A 72 2.04 11.77 32.24
CA THR A 72 1.96 13.03 31.46
C THR A 72 3.33 13.70 31.51
N ILE A 73 3.82 14.09 30.33
CA ILE A 73 5.10 14.75 30.11
C ILE A 73 4.79 16.11 29.47
N SER A 74 5.07 17.19 30.16
CA SER A 74 4.70 18.53 29.72
C SER A 74 5.93 19.44 29.60
N TYR A 75 5.93 20.23 28.56
CA TYR A 75 6.91 21.30 28.30
C TYR A 75 6.13 22.61 28.12
N PRO A 76 6.21 23.54 29.07
CA PRO A 76 5.49 24.83 28.99
C PRO A 76 5.93 25.69 27.80
N SER A 77 7.20 25.61 27.42
CA SER A 77 7.85 26.26 26.29
C SER A 77 8.93 25.35 25.76
N LEU A 78 9.48 25.63 24.58
CA LEU A 78 10.52 24.83 23.96
C LEU A 78 11.77 25.66 23.66
N TYR A 79 12.92 25.17 24.06
CA TYR A 79 14.21 25.73 23.65
C TYR A 79 14.60 25.24 22.26
N VAL A 80 14.97 26.16 21.38
CA VAL A 80 15.43 25.87 20.03
C VAL A 80 16.92 26.24 19.93
N ALA A 81 17.79 25.24 19.97
CA ALA A 81 19.24 25.43 20.07
C ALA A 81 19.80 26.24 18.89
N HIS A 82 19.29 26.06 17.67
CA HIS A 82 19.70 26.81 16.49
C HIS A 82 19.40 28.32 16.60
N LEU A 83 18.24 28.67 17.18
CA LEU A 83 17.85 30.06 17.42
C LEU A 83 18.43 30.62 18.72
N LYS A 84 18.91 29.75 19.61
CA LYS A 84 19.39 30.10 20.98
C LYS A 84 18.32 30.82 21.79
N GLU A 85 17.07 30.46 21.59
CA GLU A 85 15.95 31.07 22.32
C GLU A 85 14.92 30.02 22.75
N GLU A 86 14.18 30.41 23.78
CA GLU A 86 13.00 29.69 24.22
C GLU A 86 11.78 30.28 23.50
N ILE A 87 10.99 29.43 22.87
CA ILE A 87 9.79 29.83 22.14
C ILE A 87 8.52 29.40 22.89
N ASP A 88 7.49 30.24 22.82
CA ASP A 88 6.23 30.00 23.53
C ASP A 88 5.33 28.98 22.82
N ILE A 89 5.85 27.75 22.73
CA ILE A 89 5.11 26.58 22.23
C ILE A 89 5.05 25.56 23.35
N GLY A 90 3.82 25.27 23.82
CA GLY A 90 3.57 24.22 24.78
C GLY A 90 3.48 22.86 24.09
N LEU A 91 4.06 21.84 24.71
CA LEU A 91 3.89 20.44 24.30
C LEU A 91 3.45 19.62 25.51
N GLU A 92 2.37 18.87 25.37
CA GLU A 92 1.96 17.86 26.32
C GLU A 92 1.88 16.50 25.64
N MET A 93 2.51 15.49 26.22
CA MET A 93 2.46 14.09 25.79
C MET A 93 1.89 13.23 26.91
N VAL A 94 0.96 12.33 26.57
CA VAL A 94 0.33 11.43 27.53
C VAL A 94 0.50 9.99 27.07
N LEU A 95 1.12 9.18 27.94
CA LEU A 95 1.19 7.73 27.77
C LEU A 95 0.18 7.11 28.72
N SER A 96 -0.80 6.39 28.20
CA SER A 96 -1.84 5.76 29.02
C SER A 96 -2.11 4.33 28.58
N PHE A 97 -2.61 3.49 29.48
CA PHE A 97 -3.07 2.17 29.12
C PHE A 97 -4.53 2.18 28.64
N GLU A 98 -4.75 1.56 27.48
CA GLU A 98 -6.06 1.26 26.93
C GLU A 98 -6.19 -0.24 26.71
N GLY A 99 -6.76 -0.96 27.70
CA GLY A 99 -6.75 -2.42 27.70
C GLY A 99 -5.35 -3.01 27.74
N GLY A 100 -4.99 -3.83 26.75
CA GLY A 100 -3.66 -4.47 26.63
C GLY A 100 -2.61 -3.65 25.90
N LYS A 101 -2.84 -2.38 25.62
CA LYS A 101 -2.01 -1.50 24.79
C LYS A 101 -1.64 -0.20 25.50
N VAL A 102 -0.56 0.42 25.04
CA VAL A 102 -0.18 1.79 25.41
C VAL A 102 -0.64 2.73 24.31
N ARG A 103 -1.38 3.74 24.68
CA ARG A 103 -1.79 4.84 23.83
C ARG A 103 -0.86 6.03 24.07
N PHE A 104 -0.43 6.65 22.99
CA PHE A 104 0.41 7.83 22.94
C PHE A 104 -0.41 8.98 22.38
N ASP A 105 -0.80 9.92 23.22
CA ASP A 105 -1.44 11.17 22.81
C ASP A 105 -0.44 12.31 22.91
N ALA A 106 -0.62 13.36 22.11
CA ALA A 106 0.14 14.60 22.22
C ALA A 106 -0.69 15.80 21.79
N SER A 107 -0.42 16.96 22.37
CA SER A 107 -0.98 18.25 21.97
C SER A 107 0.10 19.32 21.89
N ILE A 108 0.00 20.18 20.87
CA ILE A 108 0.90 21.32 20.63
C ILE A 108 0.08 22.58 20.73
N ASP A 109 0.42 23.45 21.66
CA ASP A 109 -0.19 24.76 21.88
C ASP A 109 0.78 25.84 21.43
N ASN A 110 0.61 26.30 20.18
CA ASN A 110 1.46 27.32 19.58
C ASN A 110 0.96 28.72 19.93
N ARG A 111 1.48 29.30 21.01
CA ARG A 111 1.12 30.64 21.48
C ARG A 111 1.98 31.76 20.91
N THR A 112 2.87 31.45 19.96
CA THR A 112 3.71 32.44 19.27
C THR A 112 2.90 33.30 18.30
N GLU A 113 3.46 34.41 17.88
CA GLU A 113 2.89 35.28 16.84
C GLU A 113 3.52 35.03 15.43
N ASP A 114 4.74 34.44 15.39
CA ASP A 114 5.60 34.40 14.19
C ASP A 114 6.20 33.02 13.87
N CYS A 115 5.94 32.01 14.69
CA CYS A 115 6.45 30.66 14.48
C CYS A 115 5.35 29.68 14.03
N GLU A 116 5.70 28.77 13.15
CA GLU A 116 4.81 27.65 12.74
C GLU A 116 5.52 26.33 13.02
N VAL A 117 4.84 25.36 13.65
CA VAL A 117 5.34 24.00 13.74
C VAL A 117 5.09 23.31 12.42
N VAL A 118 6.14 22.87 11.73
CA VAL A 118 6.07 22.26 10.40
C VAL A 118 5.75 20.78 10.50
N ASP A 119 6.60 20.06 11.24
CA ASP A 119 6.46 18.62 11.48
C ASP A 119 6.72 18.26 12.94
N PHE A 120 6.28 17.06 13.30
CA PHE A 120 6.39 16.53 14.63
C PHE A 120 6.74 15.04 14.57
N GLU A 121 8.02 14.73 14.82
CA GLU A 121 8.48 13.35 15.02
C GLU A 121 8.07 12.87 16.43
N TYR A 122 7.08 12.01 16.51
CA TYR A 122 6.58 11.40 17.73
C TYR A 122 5.67 10.20 17.41
N PRO A 123 5.74 9.09 18.16
CA PRO A 123 6.79 8.78 19.17
C PRO A 123 8.09 8.30 18.48
N ARG A 124 9.21 8.46 19.17
CA ARG A 124 10.50 7.87 18.84
C ARG A 124 10.78 6.75 19.84
N ILE A 125 10.65 5.50 19.41
CA ILE A 125 10.71 4.32 20.29
C ILE A 125 11.98 3.52 20.01
N GLY A 126 12.78 3.34 20.99
CA GLY A 126 14.02 2.58 20.88
C GLY A 126 14.98 2.98 22.01
N VAL A 127 16.16 2.51 22.02
CA VAL A 127 16.88 1.65 21.06
C VAL A 127 16.51 0.18 21.29
N ILE A 128 16.13 -0.53 20.25
CA ILE A 128 15.73 -1.94 20.29
C ILE A 128 16.73 -2.76 19.50
N LYS A 129 17.17 -3.92 20.02
CA LYS A 129 18.01 -4.89 19.31
C LYS A 129 17.37 -6.28 19.20
N LYS A 130 16.50 -6.59 20.15
CA LYS A 130 15.83 -7.89 20.26
C LYS A 130 14.50 -7.71 20.96
N LEU A 131 13.57 -8.61 20.76
CA LEU A 131 12.38 -8.72 21.58
C LEU A 131 12.57 -9.73 22.71
N LYS A 132 13.28 -10.80 22.46
CA LYS A 132 13.60 -11.84 23.45
C LYS A 132 15.10 -12.18 23.47
N LYS A 133 15.60 -12.94 22.53
CA LYS A 133 16.99 -13.41 22.48
C LYS A 133 17.63 -13.37 21.09
N GLY A 134 16.81 -13.19 20.06
CA GLY A 134 17.23 -13.24 18.67
C GLY A 134 17.24 -11.86 18.02
N LYS A 135 17.04 -11.86 16.72
CA LYS A 135 17.05 -10.71 15.86
C LYS A 135 15.66 -10.51 15.30
N PRO A 136 15.04 -9.35 15.52
CA PRO A 136 13.66 -9.14 15.08
C PRO A 136 13.57 -8.95 13.57
N ALA A 137 12.56 -9.58 12.96
CA ALA A 137 12.10 -9.25 11.63
C ALA A 137 11.18 -8.04 11.68
N LEU A 138 11.28 -7.16 10.68
CA LEU A 138 10.36 -6.04 10.48
C LEU A 138 9.32 -6.40 9.42
N LEU A 139 8.04 -6.29 9.76
CA LEU A 139 6.92 -6.28 8.81
C LEU A 139 6.58 -4.82 8.49
N TRP A 140 6.61 -4.50 7.19
CA TRP A 140 6.60 -3.12 6.71
C TRP A 140 5.53 -2.89 5.65
N PRO A 141 4.68 -1.84 5.76
CA PRO A 141 3.49 -1.67 4.93
C PRO A 141 3.79 -0.95 3.59
N VAL A 142 4.70 -1.48 2.80
CA VAL A 142 4.95 -1.02 1.41
C VAL A 142 4.20 -1.93 0.45
N GLN A 143 3.42 -1.36 -0.46
CA GLN A 143 2.56 -2.12 -1.37
C GLN A 143 1.66 -3.08 -0.57
N SER A 144 1.67 -4.37 -0.87
CA SER A 144 0.94 -5.37 -0.09
C SER A 144 1.67 -5.86 1.17
N GLY A 145 2.91 -5.45 1.35
CA GLY A 145 3.77 -5.75 2.51
C GLY A 145 5.18 -6.18 2.13
N MET A 146 6.10 -5.91 3.03
CA MET A 146 7.51 -6.31 2.98
C MET A 146 7.92 -6.92 4.32
N CYS A 147 8.88 -7.85 4.29
CA CYS A 147 9.53 -8.41 5.47
C CYS A 147 11.04 -8.23 5.39
N TYR A 148 11.65 -7.73 6.46
CA TYR A 148 13.10 -7.65 6.64
C TYR A 148 13.48 -8.58 7.79
N PRO A 149 13.97 -9.80 7.53
CA PRO A 149 14.16 -10.87 8.54
C PRO A 149 15.09 -10.50 9.70
N ASP A 150 16.06 -9.64 9.46
CA ASP A 150 17.00 -9.10 10.46
C ASP A 150 17.19 -7.62 10.17
N VAL A 151 16.21 -6.83 10.58
CA VAL A 151 16.17 -5.40 10.23
C VAL A 151 17.36 -4.62 10.83
N GLY A 152 17.79 -4.97 12.02
CA GLY A 152 18.91 -4.30 12.69
C GLY A 152 20.21 -4.50 11.94
N GLU A 153 20.49 -5.72 11.52
CA GLU A 153 21.68 -6.05 10.72
C GLU A 153 21.59 -5.46 9.32
N TYR A 154 20.42 -5.56 8.69
CA TYR A 154 20.15 -4.94 7.38
C TYR A 154 20.49 -3.45 7.36
N LEU A 155 20.01 -2.70 8.37
CA LEU A 155 20.24 -1.25 8.46
C LEU A 155 21.68 -0.90 8.85
N SER A 156 22.35 -1.73 9.66
CA SER A 156 23.74 -1.49 10.06
C SER A 156 24.73 -1.53 8.89
N ASP A 157 24.37 -2.27 7.85
CA ASP A 157 25.22 -2.45 6.67
C ASP A 157 24.84 -1.53 5.48
N LEU A 158 23.79 -0.74 5.60
CA LEU A 158 23.50 0.31 4.63
C LEU A 158 24.58 1.41 4.74
N SER A 159 25.71 1.19 4.06
CA SER A 159 26.88 2.08 4.10
C SER A 159 26.61 3.44 3.50
N PHE A 160 25.62 3.55 2.62
CA PHE A 160 25.25 4.77 1.94
C PHE A 160 23.80 4.74 1.46
N THR A 161 23.01 5.72 1.88
CA THR A 161 21.73 6.03 1.25
C THR A 161 21.82 7.43 0.65
N ARG A 162 21.27 7.60 -0.55
CA ARG A 162 21.10 8.93 -1.18
C ARG A 162 19.88 9.67 -0.62
N GLU A 163 19.26 9.06 0.39
CA GLU A 163 18.02 9.52 0.99
C GLU A 163 18.30 10.52 2.12
N ILE A 164 17.31 11.29 2.45
CA ILE A 164 17.34 12.29 3.53
C ILE A 164 17.62 11.61 4.90
N TYR A 165 17.20 10.35 5.05
CA TYR A 165 17.37 9.59 6.28
C TYR A 165 18.40 8.46 6.08
N PRO A 166 19.69 8.69 6.37
CA PRO A 166 20.71 7.67 6.21
C PRO A 166 20.49 6.48 7.18
N ASN A 167 20.87 5.30 6.73
CA ASN A 167 20.71 4.04 7.50
C ASN A 167 19.28 3.77 7.96
N SER A 168 18.30 4.07 7.14
CA SER A 168 16.90 3.88 7.49
C SER A 168 16.09 3.24 6.37
N ILE A 169 15.02 2.57 6.77
CA ILE A 169 13.87 2.25 5.95
C ILE A 169 12.81 3.29 6.28
N PHE A 170 12.25 3.97 5.29
CA PHE A 170 11.17 4.91 5.53
C PHE A 170 10.13 4.87 4.42
N THR A 171 8.92 5.31 4.73
CA THR A 171 7.83 5.45 3.75
C THR A 171 6.94 6.64 4.06
N LYS A 172 6.47 7.29 3.01
CA LYS A 172 5.47 8.36 3.09
C LYS A 172 4.07 7.74 3.12
N PHE A 173 3.26 8.17 4.06
CA PHE A 173 1.88 7.73 4.24
C PHE A 173 0.90 8.93 4.16
N PRO A 174 -0.32 8.78 3.61
CA PRO A 174 -0.82 7.60 2.87
C PRO A 174 -0.25 7.55 1.45
N GLY A 175 -0.02 6.35 0.93
CA GLY A 175 0.46 6.15 -0.43
C GLY A 175 0.87 4.70 -0.71
N HIS A 176 1.19 4.38 -1.94
CA HIS A 176 1.57 3.00 -2.32
C HIS A 176 2.85 2.52 -1.63
N ASN A 177 3.72 3.43 -1.22
CA ASN A 177 4.91 3.13 -0.42
C ASN A 177 4.64 3.13 1.09
N GLY A 178 3.42 3.49 1.52
CA GLY A 178 2.90 3.44 2.87
C GLY A 178 1.42 3.10 2.79
N SER A 179 1.09 1.80 2.65
CA SER A 179 -0.26 1.34 2.38
C SER A 179 -1.15 1.26 3.62
N MET A 180 -0.54 1.22 4.82
CA MET A 180 -1.21 1.17 6.13
C MET A 180 -0.39 1.97 7.15
N GLN A 181 -0.99 2.31 8.30
CA GLN A 181 -0.32 3.10 9.35
C GLN A 181 0.35 2.26 10.43
N TRP A 182 0.60 1.00 10.21
CA TRP A 182 1.17 0.13 11.23
C TRP A 182 2.36 -0.67 10.71
N LEU A 183 3.22 -1.05 11.65
CA LEU A 183 4.35 -1.93 11.47
C LEU A 183 4.43 -2.92 12.63
N ALA A 184 5.17 -4.01 12.44
CA ALA A 184 5.48 -4.92 13.54
C ALA A 184 6.95 -5.36 13.51
N LEU A 185 7.53 -5.51 14.70
CA LEU A 185 8.74 -6.31 14.89
C LEU A 185 8.31 -7.67 15.43
N THR A 186 8.84 -8.75 14.87
CA THR A 186 8.52 -10.12 15.27
C THR A 186 9.79 -10.92 15.56
N GLU A 187 9.78 -11.71 16.63
CA GLU A 187 10.86 -12.63 16.97
C GLU A 187 10.27 -13.92 17.57
N GLY A 188 10.15 -14.96 16.76
CA GLY A 188 9.42 -16.17 17.14
C GLY A 188 7.95 -15.87 17.39
N GLU A 189 7.50 -16.08 18.62
CA GLU A 189 6.13 -15.76 19.04
C GLU A 189 5.99 -14.40 19.74
N GLU A 190 7.07 -13.61 19.83
CA GLU A 190 7.01 -12.28 20.40
C GLU A 190 6.80 -11.23 19.32
N THR A 191 5.86 -10.34 19.52
CA THR A 191 5.51 -9.27 18.57
C THR A 191 5.41 -7.92 19.26
N LEU A 192 6.11 -6.93 18.71
CA LEU A 192 5.89 -5.51 18.99
C LEU A 192 5.11 -4.91 17.82
N TYR A 193 3.87 -4.54 18.08
CA TYR A 193 2.99 -3.81 17.17
C TYR A 193 3.04 -2.33 17.47
N LEU A 194 3.19 -1.49 16.46
CA LEU A 194 3.12 -0.03 16.55
C LEU A 194 2.29 0.52 15.39
N SER A 195 1.30 1.33 15.71
CA SER A 195 0.34 1.88 14.74
C SER A 195 0.03 3.35 14.99
N GLY A 196 -0.16 4.11 13.92
CA GLY A 196 -0.89 5.37 13.96
C GLY A 196 -2.40 5.08 13.88
N HIS A 197 -3.18 5.73 14.74
CA HIS A 197 -4.65 5.71 14.69
C HIS A 197 -5.17 7.08 14.22
N ASP A 198 -4.77 7.46 13.02
CA ASP A 198 -5.09 8.74 12.40
C ASP A 198 -6.21 8.59 11.35
N GLU A 199 -7.44 8.91 11.73
CA GLU A 199 -8.62 8.83 10.84
C GLU A 199 -8.66 9.94 9.79
N LYS A 200 -7.87 11.02 9.98
CA LYS A 200 -7.77 12.12 9.01
C LYS A 200 -6.68 11.88 7.97
N TYR A 201 -5.71 11.01 8.30
CA TYR A 201 -4.59 10.67 7.41
C TYR A 201 -3.71 11.88 7.05
N TYR A 202 -3.22 12.56 8.08
CA TYR A 202 -2.17 13.55 7.89
C TYR A 202 -0.99 12.97 7.10
N SER A 203 -0.45 13.75 6.18
CA SER A 203 0.79 13.37 5.51
C SER A 203 1.86 13.10 6.54
N SER A 204 2.43 11.91 6.53
CA SER A 204 3.41 11.46 7.53
C SER A 204 4.49 10.57 6.93
N VAL A 205 5.56 10.41 7.66
CA VAL A 205 6.64 9.46 7.37
C VAL A 205 6.68 8.44 8.51
N MET A 206 6.66 7.17 8.15
CA MET A 206 7.06 6.10 9.06
C MET A 206 8.51 5.75 8.77
N ARG A 207 9.32 5.56 9.81
CA ARG A 207 10.74 5.32 9.66
C ARG A 207 11.26 4.31 10.68
N VAL A 208 12.13 3.42 10.25
CA VAL A 208 12.95 2.57 11.11
C VAL A 208 14.40 2.94 10.85
N GLN A 209 15.05 3.47 11.85
CA GLN A 209 16.42 3.99 11.77
C GLN A 209 17.39 3.07 12.48
N GLY A 210 18.43 2.63 11.76
CA GLY A 210 19.56 1.88 12.33
C GLY A 210 20.62 2.81 12.95
N SER A 211 21.32 2.29 13.94
CA SER A 211 22.48 2.98 14.52
C SER A 211 23.75 2.60 13.80
N ARG A 212 24.60 3.58 13.48
CA ARG A 212 25.96 3.34 12.93
C ARG A 212 26.95 2.89 14.01
N GLU A 213 26.77 3.37 15.22
CA GLU A 213 27.68 3.14 16.34
C GLU A 213 27.36 1.85 17.08
N ASP A 214 26.10 1.42 17.00
CA ASP A 214 25.58 0.30 17.77
C ASP A 214 24.89 -0.70 16.83
N ARG A 215 25.70 -1.62 16.28
CA ARG A 215 25.26 -2.60 15.27
C ARG A 215 24.05 -3.40 15.74
N GLY A 216 23.05 -3.53 14.87
CA GLY A 216 21.80 -4.23 15.15
C GLY A 216 20.75 -3.39 15.91
N ALA A 217 21.12 -2.20 16.35
CA ALA A 217 20.23 -1.31 17.07
C ALA A 217 19.34 -0.49 16.14
N ILE A 218 18.05 -0.43 16.45
CA ILE A 218 17.04 0.31 15.66
C ILE A 218 16.19 1.21 16.55
N THR A 219 15.66 2.25 15.93
CA THR A 219 14.66 3.17 16.53
C THR A 219 13.47 3.25 15.57
N LEU A 220 12.25 3.10 16.08
CA LEU A 220 11.00 3.28 15.35
C LEU A 220 10.54 4.72 15.49
N ILE A 221 10.17 5.38 14.41
CA ILE A 221 9.86 6.81 14.37
C ILE A 221 8.65 7.05 13.48
N TYR A 222 7.71 7.84 13.98
CA TYR A 222 6.67 8.46 13.16
C TYR A 222 6.92 9.97 13.09
N ASP A 223 6.76 10.53 11.91
CA ASP A 223 6.89 11.95 11.65
C ASP A 223 5.64 12.44 10.93
N LYS A 224 4.99 13.47 11.45
CA LYS A 224 3.72 13.97 10.93
C LYS A 224 3.83 15.44 10.55
N LEU A 225 3.41 15.78 9.31
CA LEU A 225 3.32 17.17 8.86
C LEU A 225 2.13 17.85 9.55
N ALA A 226 2.39 18.55 10.62
CA ALA A 226 1.38 19.13 11.51
C ALA A 226 0.90 20.52 11.04
N PHE A 227 1.79 21.35 10.53
CA PHE A 227 1.56 22.74 10.14
C PHE A 227 0.72 23.51 11.16
N VAL A 228 1.19 23.55 12.43
CA VAL A 228 0.49 24.24 13.52
C VAL A 228 0.83 25.74 13.45
N LYS A 229 -0.16 26.53 13.07
CA LYS A 229 -0.02 27.98 12.88
C LYS A 229 0.08 28.74 14.23
N PRO A 230 0.59 30.00 14.23
CA PRO A 230 0.51 30.87 15.38
C PRO A 230 -0.90 30.96 15.97
N GLY A 231 -1.00 30.82 17.31
CA GLY A 231 -2.26 30.85 18.04
C GLY A 231 -3.11 29.58 17.95
N GLU A 232 -2.62 28.52 17.34
CA GLU A 232 -3.36 27.25 17.15
C GLU A 232 -3.00 26.22 18.24
N LEU A 233 -4.05 25.55 18.76
CA LEU A 233 -3.92 24.32 19.53
C LEU A 233 -4.20 23.12 18.61
N TRP A 234 -3.21 22.25 18.45
CA TRP A 234 -3.35 21.05 17.61
C TRP A 234 -3.21 19.78 18.47
N ASN A 235 -4.16 18.86 18.30
CA ASN A 235 -4.08 17.53 18.92
C ASN A 235 -3.55 16.53 17.88
N CYS A 236 -2.42 15.93 18.18
CA CYS A 236 -1.84 14.88 17.35
C CYS A 236 -2.74 13.65 17.36
N PRO A 237 -3.13 13.12 16.21
CA PRO A 237 -3.79 11.81 16.17
C PRO A 237 -2.95 10.77 16.91
N PRO A 238 -3.57 9.89 17.72
CA PRO A 238 -2.85 9.02 18.64
C PRO A 238 -2.05 7.93 17.94
N TYR A 239 -1.06 7.41 18.66
CA TYR A 239 -0.37 6.17 18.31
C TYR A 239 -0.69 5.10 19.35
N VAL A 240 -0.60 3.85 18.93
CA VAL A 240 -0.87 2.69 19.78
C VAL A 240 0.28 1.70 19.66
N LEU A 241 0.75 1.22 20.81
CA LEU A 241 1.80 0.22 20.90
C LEU A 241 1.32 -0.96 21.76
N ARG A 242 1.65 -2.18 21.30
CA ARG A 242 1.42 -3.41 22.05
C ARG A 242 2.63 -4.33 21.92
N LEU A 243 3.14 -4.83 23.04
CA LEU A 243 4.13 -5.89 23.10
C LEU A 243 3.48 -7.13 23.71
N TYR A 244 3.46 -8.25 22.97
CA TYR A 244 2.72 -9.44 23.37
C TYR A 244 3.36 -10.73 22.84
N SER A 245 3.05 -11.84 23.52
CA SER A 245 3.35 -13.18 23.03
C SER A 245 2.22 -13.65 22.12
N GLY A 246 2.51 -13.77 20.86
CA GLY A 246 1.58 -14.09 19.76
C GLY A 246 2.18 -13.67 18.43
N ASN A 247 1.53 -14.08 17.35
CA ASN A 247 2.02 -13.71 16.02
C ASN A 247 1.46 -12.36 15.55
N TRP A 248 2.05 -11.80 14.50
CA TRP A 248 1.71 -10.50 13.92
C TRP A 248 0.23 -10.37 13.49
N ARG A 249 -0.48 -11.48 13.24
CA ARG A 249 -1.89 -11.47 12.82
C ARG A 249 -2.81 -10.87 13.88
N GLU A 250 -2.46 -11.00 15.16
CA GLU A 250 -3.20 -10.31 16.23
C GLU A 250 -3.13 -8.78 16.07
N GLY A 251 -1.95 -8.23 15.76
CA GLY A 251 -1.78 -6.81 15.47
C GLY A 251 -2.57 -6.38 14.22
N ALA A 252 -2.58 -7.20 13.16
CA ALA A 252 -3.37 -6.96 11.97
C ALA A 252 -4.88 -6.96 12.25
N GLN A 253 -5.36 -7.86 13.11
CA GLN A 253 -6.76 -7.89 13.55
C GLN A 253 -7.12 -6.64 14.36
N GLU A 254 -6.25 -6.22 15.28
CA GLU A 254 -6.42 -4.99 16.05
C GLU A 254 -6.49 -3.76 15.13
N TYR A 255 -5.61 -3.69 14.12
CA TYR A 255 -5.65 -2.61 13.13
C TYR A 255 -6.95 -2.64 12.32
N ARG A 256 -7.41 -3.81 11.89
CA ARG A 256 -8.68 -3.98 11.18
C ARG A 256 -9.88 -3.57 12.03
N GLU A 257 -9.90 -3.94 13.32
CA GLU A 257 -10.94 -3.53 14.25
C GLU A 257 -11.02 -2.02 14.37
N TRP A 258 -9.88 -1.35 14.57
CA TRP A 258 -9.83 0.11 14.55
C TRP A 258 -10.27 0.68 13.20
N ALA A 259 -9.74 0.16 12.10
CA ALA A 259 -10.10 0.63 10.76
C ALA A 259 -11.61 0.48 10.48
N SER A 260 -12.27 -0.54 11.02
CA SER A 260 -13.71 -0.76 10.85
C SER A 260 -14.59 0.35 11.44
N THR A 261 -14.05 1.19 12.30
CA THR A 261 -14.78 2.34 12.89
C THR A 261 -15.02 3.46 11.89
N TRP A 262 -14.19 3.58 10.86
CA TRP A 262 -14.26 4.63 9.84
C TRP A 262 -14.22 4.10 8.39
N ARG A 263 -13.63 2.93 8.15
CA ARG A 263 -13.48 2.31 6.83
C ARG A 263 -14.66 1.40 6.53
N ILE A 264 -15.51 1.81 5.58
CA ILE A 264 -16.66 1.03 5.12
C ILE A 264 -16.35 0.58 3.68
N PRO A 265 -15.98 -0.71 3.46
CA PRO A 265 -15.76 -1.21 2.11
C PRO A 265 -17.02 -1.13 1.27
N CYS A 266 -16.87 -0.66 0.03
CA CYS A 266 -17.96 -0.59 -0.92
C CYS A 266 -18.42 -1.99 -1.37
N GLU A 267 -19.70 -2.12 -1.72
CA GLU A 267 -20.20 -3.29 -2.45
C GLU A 267 -19.52 -3.36 -3.81
N LYS A 268 -18.91 -4.50 -4.14
CA LYS A 268 -18.17 -4.71 -5.38
C LYS A 268 -19.12 -5.12 -6.51
N SER A 269 -18.83 -4.70 -7.73
CA SER A 269 -19.50 -5.23 -8.92
C SER A 269 -19.28 -6.74 -9.01
N LYS A 270 -20.34 -7.48 -9.35
CA LYS A 270 -20.32 -8.95 -9.33
C LYS A 270 -19.26 -9.51 -10.28
N TRP A 271 -19.18 -8.99 -11.50
CA TRP A 271 -18.19 -9.45 -12.45
C TRP A 271 -16.73 -9.24 -11.98
N VAL A 272 -16.48 -8.16 -11.21
CA VAL A 272 -15.14 -7.91 -10.62
C VAL A 272 -14.83 -8.93 -9.53
N GLN A 273 -15.84 -9.32 -8.73
CA GLN A 273 -15.67 -10.38 -7.74
C GLN A 273 -15.35 -11.73 -8.40
N GLU A 274 -15.94 -12.01 -9.57
CA GLU A 274 -15.77 -13.27 -10.31
C GLU A 274 -14.55 -13.29 -11.24
N MET A 275 -13.98 -12.12 -11.56
CA MET A 275 -12.84 -11.95 -12.46
C MET A 275 -11.60 -12.73 -11.99
N GLN A 276 -10.99 -13.51 -12.90
CA GLN A 276 -9.72 -14.19 -12.63
C GLN A 276 -8.51 -13.34 -13.00
N GLY A 277 -8.65 -12.50 -14.01
CA GLY A 277 -7.56 -11.68 -14.48
C GLY A 277 -7.99 -10.50 -15.34
N TYR A 278 -7.12 -9.52 -15.38
CA TYR A 278 -7.26 -8.26 -16.08
C TYR A 278 -6.17 -8.13 -17.14
N PHE A 279 -6.58 -8.00 -18.38
CA PHE A 279 -5.68 -7.86 -19.53
C PHE A 279 -5.64 -6.40 -19.96
N LEU A 280 -4.55 -5.74 -19.68
CA LEU A 280 -4.34 -4.33 -19.97
C LEU A 280 -3.57 -4.15 -21.25
N VAL A 281 -4.07 -3.33 -22.15
CA VAL A 281 -3.42 -2.99 -23.43
C VAL A 281 -3.32 -1.49 -23.61
N ILE A 282 -2.25 -1.04 -24.25
CA ILE A 282 -2.10 0.34 -24.71
C ILE A 282 -2.44 0.38 -26.21
N ASN A 283 -3.56 1.02 -26.57
CA ASN A 283 -3.96 1.14 -27.97
C ASN A 283 -3.00 2.03 -28.75
N LYS A 284 -2.67 3.21 -28.20
CA LYS A 284 -1.74 4.18 -28.79
C LYS A 284 -0.75 4.66 -27.76
N GLN A 285 0.52 4.62 -28.04
CA GLN A 285 1.58 5.03 -27.14
C GLN A 285 1.74 6.55 -27.09
N GLN A 286 2.43 7.05 -26.05
CA GLN A 286 2.69 8.46 -25.79
C GLN A 286 3.24 9.22 -27.00
N PHE A 287 4.10 8.60 -27.80
CA PHE A 287 4.71 9.18 -28.99
C PHE A 287 3.95 8.88 -30.30
N GLY A 288 2.69 8.43 -30.20
CA GLY A 288 1.78 8.30 -31.33
C GLY A 288 1.82 6.95 -32.06
N TYR A 289 2.64 5.98 -31.60
CA TYR A 289 2.64 4.65 -32.19
C TYR A 289 1.34 3.92 -31.87
N GLU A 290 0.60 3.47 -32.93
CA GLU A 290 -0.65 2.73 -32.82
C GLU A 290 -0.33 1.23 -32.68
N MET A 291 -0.60 0.67 -31.52
CA MET A 291 -0.39 -0.75 -31.21
C MET A 291 -1.60 -1.58 -31.58
N TRP A 292 -2.80 -1.10 -31.21
CA TRP A 292 -4.05 -1.82 -31.39
C TRP A 292 -5.16 -0.88 -31.82
N ARG A 293 -5.78 -1.19 -32.96
CA ARG A 293 -6.98 -0.47 -33.43
C ARG A 293 -8.24 -0.99 -32.77
N TYR A 294 -9.33 -0.23 -32.81
CA TYR A 294 -10.58 -0.63 -32.15
C TYR A 294 -11.23 -1.87 -32.75
N ASP A 295 -11.05 -2.13 -34.05
CA ASP A 295 -11.53 -3.36 -34.71
C ASP A 295 -10.81 -4.63 -34.21
N GLN A 296 -9.68 -4.50 -33.53
CA GLN A 296 -8.93 -5.60 -32.89
C GLN A 296 -9.36 -5.91 -31.47
N ILE A 297 -10.23 -5.10 -30.84
CA ILE A 297 -10.66 -5.30 -29.43
C ILE A 297 -11.26 -6.71 -29.21
N PRO A 298 -12.11 -7.28 -30.09
CA PRO A 298 -12.55 -8.65 -29.90
C PRO A 298 -11.42 -9.69 -29.93
N GLN A 299 -10.41 -9.50 -30.80
CA GLN A 299 -9.22 -10.35 -30.83
C GLN A 299 -8.42 -10.28 -29.54
N LEU A 300 -8.27 -9.06 -28.97
CA LEU A 300 -7.62 -8.88 -27.67
C LEU A 300 -8.35 -9.63 -26.55
N TYR A 301 -9.67 -9.68 -26.60
CA TYR A 301 -10.44 -10.46 -25.63
C TYR A 301 -10.22 -11.97 -25.78
N GLU A 302 -10.14 -12.49 -27.01
CA GLU A 302 -9.80 -13.91 -27.21
C GLU A 302 -8.38 -14.24 -26.69
N LEU A 303 -7.42 -13.33 -26.87
CA LEU A 303 -6.09 -13.47 -26.29
C LEU A 303 -6.14 -13.44 -24.75
N ALA A 304 -6.90 -12.52 -24.15
CA ALA A 304 -7.10 -12.45 -22.71
C ALA A 304 -7.66 -13.76 -22.15
N ARG A 305 -8.73 -14.29 -22.76
CA ARG A 305 -9.34 -15.57 -22.36
C ARG A 305 -8.38 -16.74 -22.45
N ALA A 306 -7.57 -16.77 -23.51
CA ALA A 306 -6.56 -17.81 -23.69
C ALA A 306 -5.51 -17.82 -22.54
N HIS A 307 -5.26 -16.66 -21.91
CA HIS A 307 -4.37 -16.50 -20.76
C HIS A 307 -5.08 -16.54 -19.40
N GLY A 308 -6.39 -16.87 -19.38
CA GLY A 308 -7.17 -16.97 -18.14
C GLY A 308 -7.68 -15.63 -17.59
N CYS A 309 -7.63 -14.54 -18.38
CA CYS A 309 -8.18 -13.23 -18.03
C CYS A 309 -9.61 -13.06 -18.58
N ASP A 310 -10.44 -12.31 -17.85
CA ASP A 310 -11.87 -12.14 -18.15
C ASP A 310 -12.24 -10.71 -18.55
N ALA A 311 -11.37 -9.76 -18.32
CA ALA A 311 -11.61 -8.35 -18.56
C ALA A 311 -10.46 -7.67 -19.28
N LEU A 312 -10.81 -6.67 -20.10
CA LEU A 312 -9.87 -5.80 -20.81
C LEU A 312 -9.78 -4.42 -20.15
N GLY A 313 -8.57 -3.89 -20.05
CA GLY A 313 -8.30 -2.49 -19.76
C GLY A 313 -7.75 -1.79 -20.99
N LEU A 314 -8.48 -0.82 -21.55
CA LEU A 314 -8.03 -0.06 -22.70
C LEU A 314 -7.37 1.24 -22.23
N PHE A 315 -6.04 1.30 -22.36
CA PHE A 315 -5.21 2.46 -22.09
C PHE A 315 -4.78 3.09 -23.41
N GLY A 316 -4.53 4.40 -23.42
CA GLY A 316 -4.17 5.09 -24.66
C GLY A 316 -5.20 4.90 -25.80
N TRP A 317 -6.47 4.65 -25.45
CA TRP A 317 -7.58 4.53 -26.40
C TRP A 317 -7.96 5.87 -27.04
N TYR A 318 -7.37 6.96 -26.62
CA TYR A 318 -7.61 8.32 -27.05
C TYR A 318 -6.56 8.81 -28.04
N ASP A 319 -6.86 9.87 -28.77
CA ASP A 319 -6.09 10.32 -29.93
C ASP A 319 -4.65 10.76 -29.60
N SER A 320 -4.47 11.37 -28.43
CA SER A 320 -3.15 11.80 -27.98
C SER A 320 -2.20 10.68 -27.57
N GLY A 321 -2.71 9.44 -27.37
CA GLY A 321 -1.96 8.32 -26.84
C GLY A 321 -1.71 8.36 -25.33
N HIS A 322 -1.29 7.22 -24.77
CA HIS A 322 -1.12 7.03 -23.32
C HIS A 322 -0.10 8.01 -22.73
N ASP A 323 -0.35 8.53 -21.53
CA ASP A 323 0.43 9.56 -20.85
C ASP A 323 0.63 10.83 -21.69
N ASN A 324 -0.47 11.37 -22.21
CA ASN A 324 -0.45 12.57 -23.04
C ASN A 324 -1.77 13.35 -22.91
N GLN A 325 -1.67 14.69 -22.90
CA GLN A 325 -2.76 15.67 -22.95
C GLN A 325 -3.86 15.55 -21.87
N TYR A 326 -3.50 15.07 -20.68
CA TYR A 326 -4.44 14.96 -19.55
C TYR A 326 -4.98 16.30 -19.05
N PRO A 327 -6.25 16.36 -18.61
CA PRO A 327 -7.30 15.32 -18.65
C PRO A 327 -8.17 15.37 -19.92
N ASP A 328 -7.77 16.11 -20.96
CA ASP A 328 -8.54 16.36 -22.17
C ASP A 328 -8.35 15.23 -23.19
N LEU A 329 -9.14 14.17 -23.02
CA LEU A 329 -9.09 13.00 -23.88
C LEU A 329 -10.17 13.09 -24.96
N GLU A 330 -9.81 12.75 -26.20
CA GLU A 330 -10.71 12.66 -27.35
C GLU A 330 -10.57 11.27 -27.96
N VAL A 331 -11.67 10.73 -28.53
CA VAL A 331 -11.63 9.42 -29.24
C VAL A 331 -10.71 9.53 -30.45
N SER A 332 -9.88 8.52 -30.67
CA SER A 332 -8.96 8.50 -31.80
C SER A 332 -9.65 8.08 -33.10
N GLU A 333 -9.72 9.00 -34.04
CA GLU A 333 -10.22 8.68 -35.42
C GLU A 333 -9.28 7.70 -36.12
N SER A 334 -7.97 7.81 -35.89
CA SER A 334 -6.98 6.91 -36.53
C SER A 334 -7.10 5.48 -36.05
N LEU A 335 -7.59 5.25 -34.79
CA LEU A 335 -7.85 3.92 -34.27
C LEU A 335 -9.22 3.35 -34.72
N GLY A 336 -10.08 4.16 -35.33
CA GLY A 336 -11.35 3.71 -35.88
C GLY A 336 -12.58 4.57 -35.53
N GLY A 337 -12.41 5.61 -34.67
CA GLY A 337 -13.48 6.53 -34.31
C GLY A 337 -14.48 5.96 -33.28
N THR A 338 -15.43 6.80 -32.90
CA THR A 338 -16.39 6.51 -31.81
C THR A 338 -17.22 5.24 -32.03
N GLU A 339 -17.77 5.07 -33.24
CA GLU A 339 -18.66 3.93 -33.52
C GLU A 339 -17.91 2.60 -33.50
N ALA A 340 -16.67 2.56 -34.02
CA ALA A 340 -15.86 1.34 -33.97
C ALA A 340 -15.49 0.98 -32.53
N LEU A 341 -15.17 1.97 -31.65
CA LEU A 341 -14.91 1.74 -30.23
C LEU A 341 -16.13 1.08 -29.57
N LYS A 342 -17.31 1.71 -29.68
CA LYS A 342 -18.56 1.21 -29.09
C LYS A 342 -18.93 -0.19 -29.59
N GLU A 343 -18.94 -0.38 -30.91
CA GLU A 343 -19.32 -1.66 -31.51
C GLU A 343 -18.40 -2.81 -31.05
N ASN A 344 -17.09 -2.58 -31.03
CA ASN A 344 -16.15 -3.66 -30.69
C ASN A 344 -16.06 -3.94 -29.19
N MET A 345 -16.29 -2.96 -28.30
CA MET A 345 -16.51 -3.23 -26.87
C MET A 345 -17.79 -4.07 -26.66
N LYS A 346 -18.88 -3.73 -27.37
CA LYS A 346 -20.12 -4.49 -27.29
C LYS A 346 -19.94 -5.96 -27.71
N LYS A 347 -19.15 -6.25 -28.76
CA LYS A 347 -18.82 -7.64 -29.17
C LYS A 347 -18.13 -8.41 -28.03
N VAL A 348 -17.24 -7.76 -27.26
CA VAL A 348 -16.60 -8.36 -26.08
C VAL A 348 -17.64 -8.69 -25.00
N GLN A 349 -18.54 -7.76 -24.72
CA GLN A 349 -19.61 -7.93 -23.73
C GLN A 349 -20.58 -9.05 -24.14
N GLU A 350 -20.97 -9.12 -25.41
CA GLU A 350 -21.80 -10.20 -25.97
C GLU A 350 -21.10 -11.58 -25.87
N ALA A 351 -19.78 -11.62 -25.89
CA ALA A 351 -18.97 -12.82 -25.69
C ALA A 351 -18.75 -13.16 -24.18
N GLY A 352 -19.35 -12.39 -23.27
CA GLY A 352 -19.25 -12.57 -21.81
C GLY A 352 -18.02 -11.95 -21.17
N GLY A 353 -17.31 -11.07 -21.88
CA GLY A 353 -16.18 -10.30 -21.35
C GLY A 353 -16.59 -8.95 -20.80
N HIS A 354 -15.62 -8.26 -20.20
CA HIS A 354 -15.80 -6.91 -19.65
C HIS A 354 -14.71 -5.98 -20.12
N VAL A 355 -15.05 -4.69 -20.29
CA VAL A 355 -14.11 -3.68 -20.77
C VAL A 355 -14.14 -2.46 -19.83
N THR A 356 -12.97 -1.99 -19.42
CA THR A 356 -12.81 -0.70 -18.71
C THR A 356 -12.04 0.28 -19.58
N LEU A 357 -12.40 1.57 -19.48
CA LEU A 357 -11.69 2.66 -20.12
C LEU A 357 -10.83 3.42 -19.10
N TYR A 358 -9.60 3.68 -19.51
CA TYR A 358 -8.63 4.47 -18.73
C TYR A 358 -9.02 5.96 -18.71
N GLN A 359 -8.87 6.56 -17.55
CA GLN A 359 -8.87 8.01 -17.29
C GLN A 359 -7.71 8.37 -16.37
N GLN A 360 -7.25 9.61 -16.42
CA GLN A 360 -6.24 10.12 -15.49
C GLN A 360 -6.91 10.96 -14.39
N GLY A 361 -6.68 10.58 -13.12
CA GLY A 361 -7.29 11.23 -11.97
C GLY A 361 -6.36 12.12 -11.13
N HIS A 362 -5.11 12.30 -11.57
CA HIS A 362 -4.07 12.94 -10.76
C HIS A 362 -3.26 13.99 -11.53
N LEU A 363 -3.03 13.79 -12.82
CA LEU A 363 -2.09 14.57 -13.63
C LEU A 363 -2.80 15.55 -14.57
N ILE A 364 -2.17 16.70 -14.77
CA ILE A 364 -2.58 17.73 -15.73
C ILE A 364 -1.41 18.05 -16.66
N ASP A 365 -1.60 17.96 -17.97
CA ASP A 365 -0.58 18.31 -18.96
C ASP A 365 -0.51 19.82 -19.14
N PRO A 366 0.60 20.50 -18.75
CA PRO A 366 0.72 21.94 -18.81
C PRO A 366 0.84 22.50 -20.24
N THR A 367 1.00 21.65 -21.24
CA THR A 367 1.09 22.07 -22.65
C THR A 367 -0.26 22.25 -23.31
N THR A 368 -1.35 21.80 -22.69
CA THR A 368 -2.71 21.81 -23.24
C THR A 368 -3.40 23.18 -23.20
N LYS A 369 -4.45 23.34 -24.00
CA LYS A 369 -5.36 24.50 -23.89
C LYS A 369 -6.10 24.48 -22.56
N PHE A 370 -6.48 23.29 -22.08
CA PHE A 370 -7.14 23.11 -20.80
C PHE A 370 -6.32 23.73 -19.66
N TYR A 371 -5.01 23.41 -19.58
CA TYR A 371 -4.15 23.96 -18.56
C TYR A 371 -4.10 25.49 -18.60
N LYS A 372 -3.93 26.07 -19.80
CA LYS A 372 -3.83 27.52 -19.99
C LYS A 372 -5.11 28.26 -19.59
N ILE A 373 -6.28 27.64 -19.77
CA ILE A 373 -7.58 28.25 -19.48
C ILE A 373 -7.96 28.07 -18.01
N ARG A 374 -7.84 26.84 -17.47
CA ARG A 374 -8.32 26.52 -16.12
C ARG A 374 -7.40 25.59 -15.33
N GLY A 375 -6.64 24.69 -15.97
CA GLY A 375 -5.86 23.66 -15.31
C GLY A 375 -4.86 24.17 -14.29
N HIS A 376 -4.22 25.32 -14.55
CA HIS A 376 -3.28 25.96 -13.64
C HIS A 376 -3.88 26.39 -12.27
N ARG A 377 -5.21 26.43 -12.17
CA ARG A 377 -5.91 26.74 -10.91
C ARG A 377 -6.31 25.48 -10.14
N LEU A 378 -6.17 24.31 -10.75
CA LEU A 378 -6.59 23.03 -10.20
C LEU A 378 -5.42 22.22 -9.63
N GLU A 379 -4.21 22.74 -9.77
CA GLU A 379 -2.98 22.05 -9.39
C GLU A 379 -2.60 22.24 -7.91
N SER A 380 -1.94 21.25 -7.34
CA SER A 380 -1.35 21.36 -6.01
C SER A 380 -0.12 22.23 -6.06
N LYS A 381 -0.02 23.21 -5.18
CA LYS A 381 1.10 24.13 -5.10
C LYS A 381 1.94 23.89 -3.86
N SER A 382 3.24 23.89 -4.06
CA SER A 382 4.22 23.92 -2.98
C SER A 382 4.13 25.23 -2.19
N ARG A 383 4.81 25.31 -1.08
CA ARG A 383 4.88 26.51 -0.25
C ARG A 383 5.49 27.73 -0.96
N THR A 384 6.28 27.50 -2.01
CA THR A 384 6.83 28.58 -2.84
C THR A 384 5.85 29.08 -3.92
N GLY A 385 4.64 28.54 -3.98
CA GLY A 385 3.62 28.87 -4.98
C GLY A 385 3.81 28.17 -6.32
N LEU A 386 4.86 27.34 -6.47
CA LEU A 386 5.10 26.57 -7.68
C LEU A 386 4.32 25.23 -7.62
N PRO A 387 3.80 24.75 -8.76
CA PRO A 387 3.16 23.45 -8.80
C PRO A 387 4.15 22.32 -8.56
N TYR A 388 3.65 21.20 -8.06
CA TYR A 388 4.40 19.94 -8.07
C TYR A 388 4.32 19.33 -9.46
N TYR A 389 5.38 18.61 -9.86
CA TYR A 389 5.46 17.98 -11.16
C TYR A 389 5.89 16.52 -11.03
N GLU A 390 5.28 15.70 -11.88
CA GLU A 390 5.77 14.36 -12.21
C GLU A 390 6.10 14.32 -13.70
N TYR A 391 6.96 13.40 -14.09
CA TYR A 391 7.30 13.24 -15.51
C TYR A 391 7.30 11.76 -15.88
N TYR A 392 6.76 11.49 -17.05
CA TYR A 392 6.67 10.15 -17.61
C TYR A 392 7.23 10.11 -19.03
N CYS A 393 8.00 9.07 -19.33
CA CYS A 393 8.44 8.76 -20.67
C CYS A 393 8.18 7.29 -20.96
N LYS A 394 7.47 7.02 -22.04
CA LYS A 394 7.20 5.68 -22.54
C LYS A 394 8.04 5.30 -23.76
N SER A 395 9.09 6.08 -24.07
CA SER A 395 10.10 5.69 -25.06
C SER A 395 10.98 4.58 -24.49
N HIS A 396 10.81 3.38 -24.97
CA HIS A 396 11.19 2.16 -24.28
C HIS A 396 12.61 1.64 -24.56
N LYS A 397 13.22 1.99 -25.70
CA LYS A 397 14.48 1.34 -26.12
C LYS A 397 15.71 2.22 -26.06
N SER A 398 15.54 3.52 -25.81
CA SER A 398 16.66 4.45 -25.77
C SER A 398 16.62 5.29 -24.50
N SER A 399 17.55 5.04 -23.59
CA SER A 399 17.73 5.90 -22.42
C SER A 399 18.03 7.35 -22.80
N PHE A 400 18.60 7.58 -23.99
CA PHE A 400 18.85 8.90 -24.52
C PHE A 400 17.56 9.60 -24.94
N LEU A 401 16.66 8.89 -25.66
CA LEU A 401 15.34 9.42 -26.01
C LEU A 401 14.48 9.67 -24.77
N ASN A 402 14.59 8.84 -23.75
CA ASN A 402 13.90 9.04 -22.47
C ASN A 402 14.20 10.43 -21.88
N ILE A 403 15.42 10.92 -21.99
CA ILE A 403 15.79 12.24 -21.46
C ILE A 403 15.09 13.37 -22.25
N TYR A 404 14.94 13.22 -23.57
CA TYR A 404 14.40 14.26 -24.44
C TYR A 404 12.88 14.23 -24.61
N THR A 405 12.26 13.07 -24.40
CA THR A 405 10.82 12.88 -24.64
C THR A 405 10.00 12.81 -23.35
N ASN A 406 10.62 13.11 -22.21
CA ASN A 406 9.88 13.21 -20.94
C ASN A 406 8.75 14.23 -21.07
N LYS A 407 7.54 13.77 -20.78
CA LYS A 407 6.40 14.63 -20.58
C LYS A 407 6.30 15.02 -19.11
N LEU A 408 6.23 16.31 -18.89
CA LEU A 408 6.01 16.90 -17.58
C LEU A 408 4.51 17.07 -17.35
N PHE A 409 4.05 16.70 -16.14
CA PHE A 409 2.67 16.87 -15.71
C PHE A 409 2.64 17.59 -14.37
N SER A 410 1.77 18.58 -14.23
CA SER A 410 1.47 19.12 -12.91
C SER A 410 0.49 18.22 -12.18
N ILE A 411 0.54 18.27 -10.85
CA ILE A 411 -0.27 17.41 -9.96
C ILE A 411 -1.52 18.17 -9.56
N SER A 412 -2.68 17.58 -9.77
CA SER A 412 -3.96 18.17 -9.35
C SER A 412 -4.11 18.21 -7.83
N CYS A 413 -4.87 19.17 -7.32
CA CYS A 413 -5.32 19.17 -5.94
C CYS A 413 -6.70 18.53 -5.83
N PRO A 414 -6.84 17.34 -5.23
CA PRO A 414 -8.12 16.67 -5.11
C PRO A 414 -9.09 17.37 -4.14
N SER A 415 -8.62 18.31 -3.33
CA SER A 415 -9.47 19.18 -2.51
C SER A 415 -10.11 20.30 -3.30
N CYS A 416 -9.65 20.58 -4.54
CA CYS A 416 -10.25 21.61 -5.39
C CYS A 416 -11.64 21.17 -5.89
N PRO A 417 -12.73 21.88 -5.59
CA PRO A 417 -14.08 21.48 -6.01
C PRO A 417 -14.22 21.37 -7.53
N GLU A 418 -13.61 22.29 -8.29
CA GLU A 418 -13.64 22.26 -9.75
C GLU A 418 -12.93 21.02 -10.32
N TRP A 419 -11.88 20.51 -9.66
CA TRP A 419 -11.25 19.25 -10.02
C TRP A 419 -12.18 18.05 -9.75
N GLN A 420 -12.89 18.07 -8.62
CA GLN A 420 -13.84 17.00 -8.28
C GLN A 420 -15.00 16.93 -9.28
N GLU A 421 -15.55 18.08 -9.67
CA GLU A 421 -16.59 18.16 -10.72
C GLU A 421 -16.08 17.66 -12.07
N LEU A 422 -14.86 18.05 -12.44
CA LEU A 422 -14.22 17.55 -13.67
C LEU A 422 -14.08 16.03 -13.68
N MET A 423 -13.75 15.39 -12.57
CA MET A 423 -13.62 13.92 -12.50
C MET A 423 -15.00 13.23 -12.66
N GLU A 424 -16.07 13.83 -12.18
CA GLU A 424 -17.43 13.36 -12.47
C GLU A 424 -17.77 13.50 -13.97
N GLU A 425 -17.43 14.64 -14.61
CA GLU A 425 -17.58 14.83 -16.07
C GLU A 425 -16.77 13.79 -16.86
N LYS A 426 -15.54 13.45 -16.42
CA LYS A 426 -14.70 12.43 -17.08
C LYS A 426 -15.25 11.02 -16.87
N THR A 427 -15.94 10.77 -15.76
CA THR A 427 -16.70 9.53 -15.55
C THR A 427 -17.83 9.40 -16.57
N ASP A 428 -18.62 10.48 -16.76
CA ASP A 428 -19.69 10.52 -17.73
C ASP A 428 -19.18 10.35 -19.17
N PHE A 429 -18.08 11.02 -19.48
CA PHE A 429 -17.43 10.91 -20.78
C PHE A 429 -17.04 9.46 -21.08
N ALA A 430 -16.34 8.77 -20.18
CA ALA A 430 -15.98 7.37 -20.37
C ALA A 430 -17.23 6.48 -20.49
N ALA A 431 -18.20 6.65 -19.60
CA ALA A 431 -19.44 5.87 -19.59
C ALA A 431 -20.28 6.02 -20.88
N SER A 432 -20.18 7.17 -21.57
CA SER A 432 -20.91 7.46 -22.82
C SER A 432 -20.56 6.51 -23.97
N PHE A 433 -19.44 5.83 -23.89
CA PHE A 433 -19.01 4.84 -24.86
C PHE A 433 -19.51 3.41 -24.56
N GLY A 434 -20.10 3.19 -23.37
CA GLY A 434 -20.71 1.91 -22.97
C GLY A 434 -19.75 0.84 -22.46
N PRO A 435 -18.63 1.17 -21.79
CA PRO A 435 -17.79 0.19 -21.11
C PRO A 435 -18.49 -0.39 -19.88
N ASP A 436 -17.94 -1.44 -19.28
CA ASP A 436 -18.39 -2.04 -18.01
C ASP A 436 -17.81 -1.33 -16.78
N GLY A 437 -16.90 -0.40 -16.99
CA GLY A 437 -16.30 0.36 -15.91
C GLY A 437 -15.26 1.38 -16.37
N VAL A 438 -14.77 2.15 -15.41
CA VAL A 438 -13.72 3.14 -15.61
C VAL A 438 -12.56 2.88 -14.65
N LEU A 439 -11.35 3.11 -15.14
CA LEU A 439 -10.16 3.11 -14.33
C LEU A 439 -9.63 4.55 -14.27
N PHE A 440 -9.59 5.11 -13.06
CA PHE A 440 -8.87 6.36 -12.82
C PHE A 440 -7.49 6.06 -12.25
N ASP A 441 -6.47 6.46 -13.00
CA ASP A 441 -5.08 6.19 -12.65
C ASP A 441 -4.61 7.06 -11.47
N GLN A 442 -3.71 6.49 -10.65
CA GLN A 442 -2.95 7.14 -9.57
C GLN A 442 -3.75 7.66 -8.36
N ILE A 443 -5.06 7.74 -8.41
CA ILE A 443 -5.84 8.27 -7.27
C ILE A 443 -6.01 7.26 -6.12
N GLY A 444 -5.71 6.00 -6.34
CA GLY A 444 -5.78 4.94 -5.32
C GLY A 444 -4.59 4.91 -4.35
N GLY A 445 -3.49 5.61 -4.62
CA GLY A 445 -2.34 5.43 -3.76
C GLY A 445 -1.06 6.22 -4.04
N MET A 446 -1.07 7.28 -4.84
CA MET A 446 0.12 8.14 -4.93
C MET A 446 0.40 8.83 -3.59
N HIS A 447 1.69 8.98 -3.26
CA HIS A 447 2.12 9.62 -2.01
C HIS A 447 1.71 11.08 -1.91
N PRO A 448 1.64 11.64 -0.69
CA PRO A 448 1.09 12.97 -0.47
C PRO A 448 2.00 14.08 -1.01
N TYR A 449 1.33 15.08 -1.59
CA TYR A 449 1.91 16.37 -1.97
C TYR A 449 1.11 17.45 -1.22
N PRO A 450 1.60 18.00 -0.11
CA PRO A 450 0.89 19.04 0.64
C PRO A 450 0.65 20.27 -0.23
N CYS A 451 -0.62 20.68 -0.40
CA CYS A 451 -0.99 21.83 -1.20
C CYS A 451 -1.13 23.08 -0.32
N PHE A 452 -0.40 24.14 -0.69
CA PHE A 452 -0.42 25.42 0.02
C PHE A 452 -1.24 26.51 -0.73
N ASP A 453 -2.05 26.12 -1.72
CA ASP A 453 -2.98 27.07 -2.37
C ASP A 453 -4.18 27.33 -1.45
N GLU A 454 -4.24 28.53 -0.89
CA GLU A 454 -5.31 28.93 0.03
C GLU A 454 -6.69 29.03 -0.63
N SER A 455 -6.76 29.04 -1.96
CA SER A 455 -8.03 29.01 -2.69
C SER A 455 -8.68 27.62 -2.70
N HIS A 456 -7.93 26.57 -2.32
CA HIS A 456 -8.44 25.22 -2.21
C HIS A 456 -8.92 24.93 -0.78
N PRO A 457 -10.15 24.45 -0.58
CA PRO A 457 -10.71 24.18 0.74
C PRO A 457 -10.16 22.86 1.31
N HIS A 458 -8.95 22.92 1.85
CA HIS A 458 -8.34 21.75 2.51
C HIS A 458 -9.07 21.42 3.82
N GLU A 459 -9.18 20.14 4.15
CA GLU A 459 -9.72 19.68 5.41
C GLU A 459 -8.96 20.34 6.58
N ASP A 460 -9.66 20.87 7.56
CA ASP A 460 -9.13 21.64 8.69
C ASP A 460 -8.20 22.83 8.29
N GLY A 461 -8.22 23.24 7.03
CA GLY A 461 -7.29 24.25 6.50
C GLY A 461 -5.83 23.79 6.47
N LYS A 462 -5.57 22.48 6.53
CA LYS A 462 -4.22 21.90 6.62
C LYS A 462 -3.69 21.47 5.24
N PRO A 463 -2.53 21.96 4.80
CA PRO A 463 -1.86 21.49 3.58
C PRO A 463 -1.59 19.99 3.58
N SER A 464 -1.28 19.42 4.73
CA SER A 464 -1.01 17.99 4.91
C SER A 464 -2.23 17.07 4.71
N LEU A 465 -3.45 17.63 4.74
CA LEU A 465 -4.70 16.93 4.48
C LEU A 465 -5.24 17.17 3.05
N SER A 466 -4.58 18.01 2.26
CA SER A 466 -5.04 18.38 0.92
C SER A 466 -5.27 17.17 0.01
N LEU A 467 -4.36 16.20 0.04
CA LEU A 467 -4.46 15.01 -0.79
C LEU A 467 -5.37 13.96 -0.15
N SER A 468 -5.16 13.60 1.12
CA SER A 468 -5.92 12.54 1.79
C SER A 468 -7.39 12.93 1.99
N GLY A 469 -7.67 14.11 2.53
CA GLY A 469 -9.02 14.65 2.68
C GLY A 469 -9.70 14.85 1.34
N GLY A 470 -8.98 15.45 0.37
CA GLY A 470 -9.49 15.65 -0.99
C GLY A 470 -9.87 14.35 -1.69
N ARG A 471 -9.04 13.29 -1.61
CA ARG A 471 -9.36 11.99 -2.21
C ARG A 471 -10.49 11.27 -1.48
N ARG A 472 -10.58 11.37 -0.15
CA ARG A 472 -11.73 10.85 0.61
C ARG A 472 -13.04 11.52 0.20
N ALA A 473 -13.00 12.77 -0.22
CA ALA A 473 -14.15 13.47 -0.79
C ALA A 473 -14.42 13.09 -2.26
N LEU A 474 -13.37 12.97 -3.08
CA LEU A 474 -13.45 12.72 -4.52
C LEU A 474 -13.88 11.29 -4.87
N LEU A 475 -13.28 10.27 -4.21
CA LEU A 475 -13.51 8.88 -4.58
C LEU A 475 -14.97 8.43 -4.45
N PRO A 476 -15.70 8.78 -3.36
CA PRO A 476 -17.13 8.51 -3.28
C PRO A 476 -17.93 9.21 -4.38
N ARG A 477 -17.58 10.44 -4.80
CA ARG A 477 -18.27 11.17 -5.88
C ARG A 477 -18.12 10.42 -7.20
N ILE A 478 -16.89 10.06 -7.60
CA ILE A 478 -16.63 9.28 -8.81
C ILE A 478 -17.41 7.96 -8.75
N ARG A 479 -17.33 7.24 -7.63
CA ARG A 479 -18.06 5.97 -7.46
C ARG A 479 -19.57 6.13 -7.60
N ASN A 480 -20.14 7.10 -6.89
CA ASN A 480 -21.59 7.37 -6.95
C ASN A 480 -21.99 7.73 -8.37
N ARG A 481 -21.20 8.55 -9.06
CA ARG A 481 -21.45 8.88 -10.47
C ARG A 481 -21.36 7.65 -11.37
N ALA A 482 -20.33 6.83 -11.22
CA ALA A 482 -20.18 5.57 -11.95
C ALA A 482 -21.41 4.65 -11.76
N LYS A 483 -21.88 4.49 -10.52
CA LYS A 483 -23.05 3.64 -10.23
C LYS A 483 -24.38 4.15 -10.78
N THR A 484 -24.48 5.40 -11.26
CA THR A 484 -25.68 5.87 -12.00
C THR A 484 -25.82 5.18 -13.36
N TYR A 485 -24.75 4.64 -13.92
CA TYR A 485 -24.75 3.87 -15.19
C TYR A 485 -25.08 2.38 -15.00
N GLY A 486 -25.25 1.96 -13.77
CA GLY A 486 -25.64 0.62 -13.37
C GLY A 486 -24.83 0.13 -12.17
N LYS A 487 -25.45 -0.71 -11.33
CA LYS A 487 -24.78 -1.25 -10.14
C LYS A 487 -23.50 -2.03 -10.47
N GLU A 488 -23.43 -2.62 -11.66
CA GLU A 488 -22.31 -3.41 -12.16
C GLU A 488 -21.24 -2.55 -12.85
N PHE A 489 -21.47 -1.24 -13.06
CA PHE A 489 -20.45 -0.36 -13.62
C PHE A 489 -19.30 -0.20 -12.59
N ALA A 490 -18.11 -0.69 -12.94
CA ALA A 490 -17.00 -0.80 -12.00
C ALA A 490 -16.11 0.45 -11.94
N PHE A 491 -15.51 0.65 -10.79
CA PHE A 491 -14.54 1.72 -10.56
C PHE A 491 -13.19 1.14 -10.09
N PHE A 492 -12.17 1.26 -10.92
CA PHE A 492 -10.81 0.79 -10.69
C PHE A 492 -9.86 1.96 -10.43
N SER A 493 -8.78 1.71 -9.71
CA SER A 493 -7.63 2.60 -9.64
C SER A 493 -6.33 1.85 -9.42
N GLU A 494 -5.22 2.53 -9.68
CA GLU A 494 -3.88 2.02 -9.44
C GLU A 494 -3.46 2.24 -7.97
N HIS A 495 -2.57 1.40 -7.49
CA HIS A 495 -1.96 1.40 -6.17
C HIS A 495 -2.88 1.02 -5.01
N ILE A 496 -2.27 0.62 -3.91
CA ILE A 496 -2.98 0.09 -2.76
C ILE A 496 -2.75 0.95 -1.53
N THR A 497 -3.86 1.30 -0.86
CA THR A 497 -3.88 1.86 0.49
C THR A 497 -5.12 1.38 1.22
N ASP A 498 -5.05 1.31 2.53
CA ASP A 498 -6.18 1.00 3.40
C ASP A 498 -7.33 2.00 3.25
N ILE A 499 -7.00 3.29 3.12
CA ILE A 499 -7.96 4.39 3.05
C ILE A 499 -8.73 4.42 1.72
N TYR A 500 -8.05 4.30 0.57
CA TYR A 500 -8.70 4.50 -0.72
C TYR A 500 -9.29 3.21 -1.31
N SER A 501 -8.72 2.05 -1.00
CA SER A 501 -9.21 0.76 -1.50
C SER A 501 -10.65 0.43 -1.08
N ALA A 502 -11.14 1.06 -0.01
CA ALA A 502 -12.53 0.93 0.42
C ALA A 502 -13.55 1.39 -0.62
N TYR A 503 -13.19 2.35 -1.47
CA TYR A 503 -14.07 2.94 -2.48
C TYR A 503 -13.98 2.26 -3.86
N LEU A 504 -13.02 1.38 -4.07
CA LEU A 504 -12.70 0.80 -5.37
C LEU A 504 -13.31 -0.60 -5.51
N ASP A 505 -13.82 -0.92 -6.70
CA ASP A 505 -14.18 -2.31 -7.04
C ASP A 505 -12.94 -3.19 -7.15
N CYS A 506 -11.85 -2.66 -7.72
CA CYS A 506 -10.55 -3.33 -7.84
C CYS A 506 -9.40 -2.33 -7.74
N VAL A 507 -8.33 -2.75 -7.08
CA VAL A 507 -7.03 -2.09 -7.11
C VAL A 507 -6.14 -2.83 -8.12
N HIS A 508 -5.68 -2.14 -9.16
CA HIS A 508 -4.83 -2.76 -10.16
C HIS A 508 -3.35 -2.39 -10.00
N GLY A 509 -2.50 -3.17 -10.61
CA GLY A 509 -1.10 -2.83 -10.82
C GLY A 509 -0.20 -2.92 -9.59
N ILE A 510 -0.50 -3.79 -8.63
CA ILE A 510 0.35 -3.92 -7.44
C ILE A 510 1.70 -4.54 -7.78
N ASN A 511 2.77 -3.87 -7.38
CA ASN A 511 4.16 -4.25 -7.63
C ASN A 511 4.72 -5.14 -6.51
N SER A 512 4.08 -6.27 -6.23
CA SER A 512 4.47 -7.21 -5.17
C SER A 512 4.78 -8.58 -5.79
N LYS A 513 5.87 -8.65 -6.53
CA LYS A 513 6.29 -9.85 -7.25
C LYS A 513 6.85 -10.92 -6.29
N PRO A 514 6.86 -12.22 -6.66
CA PRO A 514 7.51 -13.25 -5.85
C PRO A 514 8.98 -12.91 -5.59
N SER A 515 9.41 -12.95 -4.35
CA SER A 515 10.84 -12.85 -3.99
C SER A 515 11.64 -14.01 -4.58
N GLY A 516 12.92 -13.81 -4.88
CA GLY A 516 13.77 -14.85 -5.45
C GLY A 516 13.82 -16.10 -4.55
N GLU A 517 13.90 -17.29 -5.14
CA GLU A 517 14.08 -18.53 -4.38
C GLU A 517 15.34 -18.47 -3.52
N GLY A 518 16.44 -17.91 -4.08
CA GLY A 518 17.68 -17.69 -3.36
C GLY A 518 17.54 -16.80 -2.15
N ASP A 519 16.79 -15.69 -2.29
CA ASP A 519 16.54 -14.74 -1.18
C ASP A 519 15.75 -15.40 -0.05
N ARG A 520 14.76 -16.25 -0.38
CA ARG A 520 13.97 -16.97 0.63
C ARG A 520 14.78 -18.07 1.31
N LYS A 521 15.61 -18.79 0.58
CA LYS A 521 16.54 -19.77 1.17
C LYS A 521 17.55 -19.10 2.09
N ALA A 522 18.11 -17.96 1.67
CA ALA A 522 19.02 -17.16 2.49
C ALA A 522 18.33 -16.66 3.77
N ALA A 523 17.11 -16.14 3.64
CA ALA A 523 16.31 -15.71 4.80
C ALA A 523 16.04 -16.87 5.78
N ALA A 524 15.64 -18.04 5.27
CA ALA A 524 15.37 -19.22 6.09
C ALA A 524 16.64 -19.76 6.77
N ALA A 525 17.80 -19.61 6.14
CA ALA A 525 19.10 -19.96 6.70
C ALA A 525 19.66 -18.90 7.68
N GLY A 526 18.94 -17.76 7.87
CA GLY A 526 19.43 -16.64 8.67
C GLY A 526 20.59 -15.88 8.01
N GLU A 527 20.72 -16.02 6.69
CA GLU A 527 21.72 -15.30 5.91
C GLU A 527 21.23 -13.89 5.60
N ARG A 528 22.19 -13.03 5.34
CA ARG A 528 21.91 -11.62 5.03
C ARG A 528 21.25 -11.46 3.66
N LEU A 529 20.20 -10.61 3.62
CA LEU A 529 19.55 -10.20 2.38
C LEU A 529 20.04 -8.82 1.91
N SER A 530 20.09 -8.63 0.60
CA SER A 530 20.39 -7.34 -0.02
C SER A 530 19.17 -6.41 -0.08
N ALA A 531 17.96 -6.96 0.06
CA ALA A 531 16.69 -6.25 0.05
C ALA A 531 15.67 -7.00 0.93
N GLY A 532 14.58 -6.33 1.29
CA GLY A 532 13.45 -6.98 1.95
C GLY A 532 12.76 -8.00 1.03
N LEU A 533 12.08 -8.95 1.62
CA LEU A 533 11.21 -9.90 0.94
C LEU A 533 9.80 -9.31 0.76
N ASN A 534 9.17 -9.54 -0.39
CA ASN A 534 7.75 -9.26 -0.53
C ASN A 534 6.96 -10.16 0.44
N TYR A 535 6.05 -9.54 1.17
CA TYR A 535 5.23 -10.18 2.21
C TYR A 535 3.75 -9.77 2.03
N PRO A 536 3.10 -10.26 0.96
CA PRO A 536 1.75 -9.83 0.60
C PRO A 536 0.69 -10.21 1.63
N GLU A 537 0.98 -11.14 2.49
CA GLU A 537 0.15 -11.56 3.61
C GLU A 537 -0.27 -10.36 4.47
N LEU A 538 0.64 -9.38 4.64
CA LEU A 538 0.41 -8.26 5.54
C LEU A 538 -0.86 -7.49 5.19
N PHE A 539 -1.04 -7.08 3.93
CA PHE A 539 -2.24 -6.38 3.50
C PHE A 539 -3.40 -7.35 3.23
N ARG A 540 -3.13 -8.51 2.62
CA ARG A 540 -4.16 -9.50 2.28
C ARG A 540 -4.88 -10.04 3.52
N TYR A 541 -4.16 -10.25 4.62
CA TYR A 541 -4.75 -10.67 5.89
C TYR A 541 -5.48 -9.52 6.58
N THR A 542 -4.91 -8.30 6.55
CA THR A 542 -5.52 -7.13 7.18
C THR A 542 -6.83 -6.72 6.50
N PHE A 543 -6.90 -6.73 5.15
CA PHE A 543 -8.08 -6.33 4.36
C PHE A 543 -8.40 -7.35 3.27
N PRO A 544 -8.89 -8.56 3.65
CA PRO A 544 -9.10 -9.67 2.72
C PRO A 544 -10.19 -9.40 1.66
N GLU A 545 -11.09 -8.46 1.91
CA GLU A 545 -12.16 -8.06 0.98
C GLU A 545 -11.67 -7.21 -0.20
N THR A 546 -10.41 -6.74 -0.16
CA THR A 546 -9.86 -5.93 -1.24
C THR A 546 -9.47 -6.81 -2.43
N ILE A 547 -10.06 -6.52 -3.59
CA ILE A 547 -9.71 -7.21 -4.85
C ILE A 547 -8.51 -6.51 -5.47
N ILE A 548 -7.46 -7.29 -5.76
CA ILE A 548 -6.16 -6.79 -6.17
C ILE A 548 -5.66 -7.57 -7.38
N THR A 549 -5.21 -6.87 -8.42
CA THR A 549 -4.44 -7.47 -9.51
C THR A 549 -2.95 -7.32 -9.29
N ILE A 550 -2.17 -8.35 -9.61
CA ILE A 550 -0.72 -8.31 -9.46
C ILE A 550 -0.05 -7.97 -10.79
N ARG A 551 0.70 -6.86 -10.83
CA ARG A 551 1.33 -6.35 -12.05
C ARG A 551 2.28 -7.34 -12.69
N ASN A 552 2.04 -7.60 -13.95
CA ASN A 552 2.91 -8.38 -14.80
C ASN A 552 3.05 -7.71 -16.17
N SER A 553 4.12 -6.94 -16.33
CA SER A 553 4.43 -6.22 -17.57
C SER A 553 5.20 -7.12 -18.54
N ALA A 554 4.62 -8.26 -18.89
CA ALA A 554 5.14 -9.21 -19.85
C ALA A 554 3.99 -9.78 -20.68
N PRO A 555 4.23 -10.17 -21.95
CA PRO A 555 3.18 -10.72 -22.82
C PRO A 555 2.84 -12.18 -22.50
N PHE A 556 3.15 -12.65 -21.31
CA PHE A 556 2.78 -13.97 -20.79
C PHE A 556 2.77 -13.94 -19.26
N ILE A 557 2.02 -14.85 -18.66
CA ILE A 557 2.03 -15.10 -17.19
C ILE A 557 2.90 -16.35 -16.96
N SER A 558 4.04 -16.17 -16.32
CA SER A 558 4.92 -17.30 -15.99
C SER A 558 4.25 -18.27 -15.01
N VAL A 559 4.68 -19.53 -15.00
CA VAL A 559 4.21 -20.55 -14.04
C VAL A 559 4.33 -20.03 -12.61
N ARG A 560 5.46 -19.43 -12.27
CA ARG A 560 5.74 -18.91 -10.94
C ARG A 560 4.79 -17.75 -10.57
N MET A 561 4.51 -16.84 -11.51
CA MET A 561 3.58 -15.73 -11.29
C MET A 561 2.13 -16.22 -11.16
N ALA A 562 1.72 -17.21 -11.95
CA ALA A 562 0.38 -17.79 -11.86
C ALA A 562 0.15 -18.47 -10.50
N ASN A 563 1.14 -19.25 -10.01
CA ASN A 563 1.08 -19.89 -8.71
C ASN A 563 1.06 -18.88 -7.57
N TYR A 564 1.92 -17.87 -7.64
CA TYR A 564 1.95 -16.78 -6.65
C TYR A 564 0.60 -16.06 -6.56
N ALA A 565 0.04 -15.66 -7.68
CA ALA A 565 -1.27 -15.02 -7.69
C ALA A 565 -2.36 -15.92 -7.10
N ALA A 566 -2.33 -17.22 -7.40
CA ALA A 566 -3.31 -18.18 -6.89
C ALA A 566 -3.20 -18.36 -5.37
N VAL A 567 -1.98 -18.57 -4.86
CA VAL A 567 -1.74 -18.81 -3.42
C VAL A 567 -2.09 -17.58 -2.57
N PHE A 568 -1.76 -16.37 -3.04
CA PHE A 568 -2.06 -15.14 -2.29
C PHE A 568 -3.43 -14.52 -2.61
N GLY A 569 -4.23 -15.16 -3.47
CA GLY A 569 -5.58 -14.68 -3.82
C GLY A 569 -5.61 -13.41 -4.66
N PHE A 570 -4.52 -13.10 -5.37
CA PHE A 570 -4.49 -12.02 -6.34
C PHE A 570 -5.21 -12.40 -7.63
N ARG A 571 -5.72 -11.41 -8.36
CA ARG A 571 -6.13 -11.57 -9.75
C ARG A 571 -4.90 -11.46 -10.64
N PHE A 572 -4.90 -12.17 -11.77
CA PHE A 572 -3.86 -11.98 -12.79
C PHE A 572 -3.93 -10.57 -13.35
N GLU A 573 -2.78 -10.04 -13.71
CA GLU A 573 -2.70 -8.88 -14.59
C GLU A 573 -1.66 -9.17 -15.65
N MET A 574 -1.97 -8.84 -16.90
CA MET A 574 -1.05 -8.93 -18.00
C MET A 574 -1.10 -7.64 -18.78
N GLU A 575 0.04 -6.96 -18.89
CA GLU A 575 0.13 -5.66 -19.53
C GLU A 575 0.90 -5.76 -20.86
N ILE A 576 0.27 -5.40 -21.96
CA ILE A 576 0.92 -5.27 -23.27
C ILE A 576 1.26 -3.81 -23.51
N ARG A 577 2.52 -3.46 -23.24
CA ARG A 577 3.00 -2.08 -23.23
C ARG A 577 3.79 -1.66 -24.46
N TYR A 578 4.44 -2.60 -25.13
CA TYR A 578 5.40 -2.31 -26.19
C TYR A 578 5.11 -3.10 -27.46
N GLN A 579 5.61 -2.59 -28.60
CA GLN A 579 5.40 -3.20 -29.90
C GLN A 579 5.87 -4.65 -29.94
N ASP A 580 7.03 -4.96 -29.38
CA ASP A 580 7.55 -6.32 -29.36
C ASP A 580 6.61 -7.29 -28.62
N ASP A 581 5.94 -6.81 -27.56
CA ASP A 581 4.95 -7.60 -26.81
C ASP A 581 3.75 -7.96 -27.68
N CYS A 582 3.34 -7.06 -28.60
CA CYS A 582 2.25 -7.33 -29.55
C CYS A 582 2.60 -8.46 -30.50
N ASP A 583 3.80 -8.43 -31.08
CA ASP A 583 4.26 -9.47 -31.99
C ASP A 583 4.43 -10.81 -31.27
N ASP A 584 4.96 -10.77 -30.07
CA ASP A 584 5.19 -11.95 -29.24
C ASP A 584 3.87 -12.67 -28.87
N ILE A 585 2.84 -11.92 -28.46
CA ILE A 585 1.55 -12.51 -28.07
C ILE A 585 0.75 -12.99 -29.31
N LEU A 586 0.79 -12.25 -30.41
CA LEU A 586 0.13 -12.65 -31.66
C LEU A 586 0.73 -13.92 -32.26
N ASN A 587 2.03 -14.13 -32.07
CA ASN A 587 2.74 -15.32 -32.56
C ASN A 587 2.74 -16.48 -31.54
N ASP A 588 2.02 -16.35 -30.42
CA ASP A 588 1.91 -17.36 -29.35
C ASP A 588 3.28 -17.91 -28.93
N LYS A 589 4.21 -17.00 -28.63
CA LYS A 589 5.61 -17.33 -28.32
C LYS A 589 5.77 -18.17 -27.07
N TRP A 590 4.80 -18.10 -26.12
CA TRP A 590 4.80 -18.83 -24.85
C TRP A 590 3.54 -19.70 -24.66
N PRO A 591 3.33 -20.73 -25.50
CA PRO A 591 2.09 -21.53 -25.47
C PRO A 591 1.95 -22.35 -24.18
N LYS A 592 3.07 -22.77 -23.56
CA LYS A 592 3.06 -23.53 -22.30
C LYS A 592 2.64 -22.69 -21.12
N GLU A 593 3.16 -21.48 -21.02
CA GLU A 593 2.83 -20.52 -19.98
C GLU A 593 1.37 -20.08 -20.10
N ARG A 594 0.91 -19.81 -21.33
CA ARG A 594 -0.49 -19.48 -21.63
C ARG A 594 -1.44 -20.60 -21.18
N GLU A 595 -1.16 -21.84 -21.58
CA GLU A 595 -1.96 -23.00 -21.18
C GLU A 595 -1.96 -23.20 -19.65
N TYR A 596 -0.79 -23.04 -19.02
CA TYR A 596 -0.66 -23.15 -17.56
C TYR A 596 -1.50 -22.09 -16.84
N ALA A 597 -1.36 -20.82 -17.19
CA ALA A 597 -2.12 -19.74 -16.58
C ALA A 597 -3.64 -19.96 -16.72
N LYS A 598 -4.08 -20.40 -17.89
CA LYS A 598 -5.49 -20.78 -18.10
C LYS A 598 -5.92 -21.93 -17.18
N LYS A 599 -5.15 -22.99 -17.04
CA LYS A 599 -5.45 -24.11 -16.14
C LYS A 599 -5.51 -23.67 -14.67
N VAL A 600 -4.64 -22.76 -14.25
CA VAL A 600 -4.71 -22.18 -12.89
C VAL A 600 -5.99 -21.36 -12.72
N ALA A 601 -6.37 -20.55 -13.69
CA ALA A 601 -7.65 -19.84 -13.66
C ALA A 601 -8.85 -20.79 -13.60
N ASP A 602 -8.82 -21.89 -14.35
CA ASP A 602 -9.90 -22.89 -14.35
C ASP A 602 -9.96 -23.67 -13.01
N LEU A 603 -8.83 -23.99 -12.39
CA LEU A 603 -8.77 -24.54 -11.04
C LEU A 603 -9.42 -23.57 -10.04
N ARG A 604 -9.04 -22.29 -10.09
CA ARG A 604 -9.61 -21.27 -9.21
C ARG A 604 -11.11 -21.11 -9.40
N ARG A 605 -11.63 -21.08 -10.65
CA ARG A 605 -13.07 -20.99 -10.94
C ARG A 605 -13.85 -22.14 -10.34
N ARG A 606 -13.30 -23.36 -10.34
CA ARG A 606 -13.95 -24.55 -9.76
C ARG A 606 -14.21 -24.38 -8.24
N TYR A 607 -13.29 -23.73 -7.55
CA TYR A 607 -13.35 -23.50 -6.11
C TYR A 607 -13.63 -22.03 -5.76
N TRP A 608 -14.20 -21.27 -6.71
CA TRP A 608 -14.35 -19.81 -6.54
C TRP A 608 -15.25 -19.42 -5.38
N ASP A 609 -16.20 -20.29 -5.04
CA ASP A 609 -17.06 -20.09 -3.88
C ASP A 609 -16.24 -19.86 -2.58
N ILE A 610 -15.12 -20.53 -2.42
CA ILE A 610 -14.26 -20.34 -1.26
C ILE A 610 -13.03 -19.44 -1.55
N LEU A 611 -12.40 -19.58 -2.71
CA LEU A 611 -11.21 -18.78 -3.04
C LEU A 611 -11.54 -17.32 -3.40
N GLY A 612 -12.70 -17.06 -3.98
CA GLY A 612 -13.14 -15.73 -4.42
C GLY A 612 -14.00 -14.99 -3.40
N TYR A 613 -14.87 -15.75 -2.69
CA TYR A 613 -15.82 -15.21 -1.72
C TYR A 613 -15.47 -15.52 -0.27
N GLY A 614 -14.45 -16.35 -0.01
CA GLY A 614 -13.91 -16.59 1.32
C GLY A 614 -12.87 -15.53 1.71
N ALA A 615 -12.62 -15.43 3.00
CA ALA A 615 -11.58 -14.57 3.54
C ALA A 615 -10.20 -15.23 3.43
N PHE A 616 -9.20 -14.48 3.01
CA PHE A 616 -7.80 -14.90 3.11
C PHE A 616 -7.39 -14.94 4.59
N THR A 617 -6.93 -16.08 5.07
CA THR A 617 -6.58 -16.31 6.49
C THR A 617 -5.11 -16.59 6.73
N ASP A 618 -4.27 -16.44 5.69
CA ASP A 618 -2.85 -16.79 5.77
C ASP A 618 -2.65 -18.23 6.29
N GLU A 619 -1.90 -18.44 7.32
CA GLU A 619 -1.61 -19.73 7.95
C GLU A 619 -2.41 -19.96 9.26
N GLU A 620 -3.56 -19.29 9.44
CA GLU A 620 -4.42 -19.57 10.60
C GLU A 620 -4.89 -21.03 10.60
N ASN A 621 -4.68 -21.71 11.73
CA ASN A 621 -4.99 -23.15 11.91
C ASN A 621 -4.19 -24.07 10.98
N ILE A 622 -3.14 -23.58 10.32
CA ILE A 622 -2.30 -24.31 9.41
C ILE A 622 -0.89 -24.31 9.96
N LYS A 623 -0.31 -25.49 10.17
CA LYS A 623 1.08 -25.67 10.53
C LYS A 623 1.79 -26.35 9.36
N ASN A 624 2.70 -25.65 8.74
CA ASN A 624 3.55 -26.14 7.67
C ASN A 624 4.99 -26.27 8.17
N GLU A 625 5.53 -27.49 8.20
CA GLU A 625 6.89 -27.74 8.65
C GLU A 625 7.93 -27.75 7.51
N ASN A 626 7.46 -27.64 6.25
CA ASN A 626 8.36 -27.54 5.10
C ASN A 626 8.36 -26.13 4.50
N PRO A 627 9.35 -25.28 4.79
CA PRO A 627 9.38 -23.89 4.31
C PRO A 627 9.57 -23.76 2.79
N ALA A 628 9.91 -24.83 2.09
CA ALA A 628 10.01 -24.86 0.63
C ALA A 628 8.62 -24.80 -0.04
N ILE A 629 7.56 -25.20 0.69
CA ILE A 629 6.19 -25.15 0.23
C ILE A 629 5.50 -23.94 0.85
N ILE A 630 5.05 -23.03 0.02
CA ILE A 630 4.24 -21.88 0.44
C ILE A 630 2.80 -22.35 0.62
N VAL A 631 2.19 -22.03 1.77
CA VAL A 631 0.85 -22.49 2.14
C VAL A 631 0.02 -21.30 2.58
N LYS A 632 -1.20 -21.15 2.04
CA LYS A 632 -2.13 -20.08 2.42
C LYS A 632 -3.57 -20.58 2.48
N GLY A 633 -4.30 -20.12 3.52
CA GLY A 633 -5.68 -20.48 3.79
C GLY A 633 -6.69 -19.48 3.25
N PHE A 634 -7.84 -20.01 2.84
CA PHE A 634 -9.06 -19.25 2.49
C PHE A 634 -10.24 -19.86 3.21
N LYS A 635 -10.92 -19.08 4.03
CA LYS A 635 -12.01 -19.57 4.88
C LYS A 635 -13.35 -19.02 4.45
N LYS A 636 -14.33 -19.91 4.35
CA LYS A 636 -15.75 -19.55 4.19
C LYS A 636 -16.61 -20.51 5.02
N ASP A 637 -17.37 -19.96 5.95
CA ASP A 637 -18.21 -20.72 6.89
C ASP A 637 -17.37 -21.78 7.63
N ASP A 638 -17.75 -23.06 7.55
CA ASP A 638 -17.06 -24.20 8.18
C ASP A 638 -16.01 -24.85 7.25
N ARG A 639 -15.73 -24.25 6.10
CA ARG A 639 -14.77 -24.76 5.11
C ARG A 639 -13.49 -23.95 5.10
N LEU A 640 -12.37 -24.62 4.91
CA LEU A 640 -11.04 -24.07 4.71
C LEU A 640 -10.41 -24.65 3.43
N ALA A 641 -10.14 -23.81 2.45
CA ALA A 641 -9.30 -24.18 1.31
C ALA A 641 -7.85 -23.78 1.60
N VAL A 642 -6.95 -24.72 1.45
CA VAL A 642 -5.51 -24.52 1.61
C VAL A 642 -4.86 -24.58 0.24
N MET A 643 -4.37 -23.44 -0.24
CA MET A 643 -3.58 -23.36 -1.46
C MET A 643 -2.11 -23.59 -1.11
N MET A 644 -1.47 -24.47 -1.84
CA MET A 644 -0.07 -24.85 -1.64
C MET A 644 0.72 -24.69 -2.94
N TRP A 645 1.92 -24.18 -2.83
CA TRP A 645 2.82 -24.05 -3.96
C TRP A 645 4.25 -24.45 -3.55
N ASN A 646 4.80 -25.45 -4.21
CA ASN A 646 6.22 -25.78 -4.11
C ASN A 646 7.01 -24.80 -4.98
N ASP A 647 7.58 -23.73 -4.39
CA ASP A 647 8.34 -22.71 -5.12
C ASP A 647 9.84 -23.11 -5.28
N THR A 648 10.10 -24.38 -5.47
CA THR A 648 11.45 -24.90 -5.80
C THR A 648 11.45 -25.63 -7.15
N GLY A 649 12.63 -26.01 -7.62
CA GLY A 649 12.79 -26.88 -8.79
C GLY A 649 12.72 -28.37 -8.49
N GLU A 650 12.71 -28.76 -7.21
CA GLU A 650 12.83 -30.13 -6.74
C GLU A 650 11.51 -30.65 -6.19
N GLU A 651 11.41 -31.97 -6.00
CA GLU A 651 10.27 -32.59 -5.31
C GLU A 651 10.43 -32.40 -3.79
N GLU A 652 9.34 -31.95 -3.13
CA GLU A 652 9.31 -31.64 -1.71
C GLU A 652 8.22 -32.44 -0.98
N GLU A 653 8.52 -32.88 0.25
CA GLU A 653 7.55 -33.57 1.11
C GLU A 653 6.53 -32.60 1.71
N ILE A 654 5.28 -33.01 1.70
CA ILE A 654 4.20 -32.27 2.39
C ILE A 654 4.23 -32.64 3.87
N ARG A 655 4.45 -31.63 4.72
CA ARG A 655 4.40 -31.75 6.19
C ARG A 655 3.42 -30.71 6.71
N LEU A 656 2.12 -31.05 6.58
CA LEU A 656 1.00 -30.14 6.86
C LEU A 656 0.11 -30.72 7.95
N GLU A 657 -0.17 -29.90 8.97
CA GLU A 657 -1.23 -30.15 9.95
C GLU A 657 -2.26 -29.02 9.85
N VAL A 658 -3.55 -29.35 9.94
CA VAL A 658 -4.64 -28.37 9.90
C VAL A 658 -5.55 -28.58 11.10
N ASP A 659 -5.48 -27.66 12.04
CA ASP A 659 -6.14 -27.77 13.32
C ASP A 659 -7.66 -27.51 13.23
N GLY A 660 -8.46 -28.42 13.79
CA GLY A 660 -9.91 -28.26 13.89
C GLY A 660 -10.69 -28.51 12.61
N TYR A 661 -10.05 -29.08 11.59
CA TYR A 661 -10.66 -29.40 10.30
C TYR A 661 -10.31 -30.83 9.84
N GLN A 662 -11.19 -31.42 9.05
CA GLN A 662 -10.99 -32.73 8.42
C GLN A 662 -10.80 -32.58 6.92
N TRP A 663 -9.81 -33.26 6.37
CA TRP A 663 -9.58 -33.32 4.92
C TRP A 663 -10.77 -33.89 4.16
N LYS A 664 -11.11 -33.31 3.03
CA LYS A 664 -12.22 -33.73 2.13
C LYS A 664 -11.75 -34.11 0.75
N GLU A 665 -11.02 -33.22 0.10
CA GLU A 665 -10.54 -33.44 -1.27
C GLU A 665 -9.26 -32.68 -1.57
N ALA A 666 -8.58 -33.11 -2.62
CA ALA A 666 -7.45 -32.42 -3.21
C ALA A 666 -7.66 -32.21 -4.71
N ALA A 667 -7.13 -31.11 -5.24
CA ALA A 667 -7.16 -30.82 -6.66
C ALA A 667 -5.91 -30.07 -7.12
N ASP A 668 -5.52 -30.31 -8.35
CA ASP A 668 -4.47 -29.55 -9.04
C ASP A 668 -5.00 -28.97 -10.37
N ILE A 669 -4.12 -28.41 -11.18
CA ILE A 669 -4.44 -27.86 -12.50
C ILE A 669 -4.94 -28.90 -13.52
N ASN A 670 -4.81 -30.20 -13.25
CA ASN A 670 -5.27 -31.28 -14.12
C ASN A 670 -6.57 -31.90 -13.65
N GLY A 671 -7.00 -31.64 -12.41
CA GLY A 671 -8.27 -32.13 -11.88
C GLY A 671 -8.22 -32.53 -10.40
N MET A 672 -9.22 -33.31 -9.98
CA MET A 672 -9.29 -33.86 -8.63
C MET A 672 -8.28 -35.00 -8.47
N ARG A 673 -7.75 -35.15 -7.24
CA ARG A 673 -6.88 -36.26 -6.82
C ARG A 673 -7.64 -37.19 -5.87
N GLU A 674 -7.45 -38.47 -6.07
CA GLU A 674 -8.15 -39.51 -5.26
C GLU A 674 -7.61 -39.60 -3.81
N GLN A 675 -6.39 -39.13 -3.58
CA GLN A 675 -5.73 -39.24 -2.28
C GLN A 675 -4.98 -37.94 -1.95
N LEU A 676 -4.79 -37.70 -0.65
CA LEU A 676 -3.91 -36.64 -0.18
C LEU A 676 -2.46 -36.98 -0.62
N PRO A 677 -1.80 -36.13 -1.42
CA PRO A 677 -0.45 -36.39 -1.85
C PRO A 677 0.53 -36.23 -0.68
N GLU A 678 1.57 -37.08 -0.66
CA GLU A 678 2.66 -36.99 0.32
C GLU A 678 3.75 -36.02 -0.13
N LYS A 679 3.82 -35.73 -1.43
CA LYS A 679 4.86 -34.91 -2.05
C LYS A 679 4.30 -34.00 -3.12
N MET A 680 4.99 -32.89 -3.36
CA MET A 680 4.75 -31.94 -4.46
C MET A 680 5.96 -31.85 -5.37
N LYS A 681 5.75 -31.93 -6.68
CA LYS A 681 6.78 -31.67 -7.69
C LYS A 681 7.20 -30.21 -7.68
N GLY A 682 8.40 -29.94 -8.22
CA GLY A 682 8.86 -28.57 -8.41
C GLY A 682 7.86 -27.73 -9.18
N GLN A 683 7.56 -26.53 -8.69
CA GLN A 683 6.59 -25.57 -9.22
C GLN A 683 5.13 -26.07 -9.28
N GLU A 684 4.81 -27.14 -8.58
CA GLU A 684 3.43 -27.65 -8.51
C GLU A 684 2.54 -26.74 -7.65
N LEU A 685 1.29 -26.56 -8.12
CA LEU A 685 0.20 -25.90 -7.39
C LEU A 685 -0.84 -26.94 -6.98
N LEU A 686 -1.23 -26.94 -5.72
CA LEU A 686 -2.18 -27.87 -5.14
C LEU A 686 -3.21 -27.12 -4.28
N LEU A 687 -4.47 -27.54 -4.37
CA LEU A 687 -5.54 -27.12 -3.47
C LEU A 687 -5.98 -28.28 -2.62
N LEU A 688 -6.08 -28.07 -1.30
CA LEU A 688 -6.67 -29.01 -0.36
C LEU A 688 -7.94 -28.35 0.24
N LEU A 689 -9.04 -29.09 0.28
CA LEU A 689 -10.26 -28.64 0.93
C LEU A 689 -10.49 -29.40 2.22
N PHE A 690 -10.81 -28.64 3.28
CA PHE A 690 -11.11 -29.15 4.62
C PHE A 690 -12.47 -28.63 5.09
N GLU A 691 -13.11 -29.37 5.96
CA GLU A 691 -14.37 -29.00 6.65
C GLU A 691 -14.25 -29.29 8.14
N LYS A 692 -14.98 -28.52 8.98
CA LYS A 692 -15.05 -28.76 10.42
C LYS A 692 -15.80 -30.04 10.78
#